data_acefc6113388a58b7f953e3b203efbd1
#
_entry.id   acefc6113388a58b7f953e3b203efbd1
#
_cell.length_a   1.000
_cell.length_b   1.000
_cell.length_c   1.000
_cell.angle_alpha   90.00
_cell.angle_beta   90.00
_cell.angle_gamma   90.00
#
_symmetry.space_group_name_H-M   'P 1'
#
loop_
_entity.id
_entity.type
_entity.pdbx_description
1 polymer ?
#
loop_
_entity_poly.entity_id
_entity_poly.type
_entity_poly.pdbx_seq_one_letter_code
_entity_poly.pdbx_strand_id
1 'polypeptide(L)'
;MALAPKPLAGMIEGAMGPGGPGTTDLEAMTEIQVPSTEDQLPPNIMMVGEEEEGMEVEVEEYDHNANLAEVLDDSILGSLSSDLSSKIDDDKSSRDDWEESISKGLTLLGINYEERTQPFMGASGVTHPLLSEAVTQFQAQAYKEMLPPGGPIKTQIIGQQTKEVEDQAQRVKDFMNYQVTEVMEEYDSDTDQMLFYLPITGSTFKKVYMDPTRGRAVSKFVPAEDLIVPYSATDLQTASRYTHVVRMSENDVRKLQVGGVYKDVELSVSDDDESDSTIRDKSDEIQGIRPGYSDDMHTIYETHIDLDLEGFEDLDAEGEETGIKLPYIVTMDEASGQVLSVVRNWREMDPLRRKRQFFTHYKFLPGFGFYGFGLLHMIGGLSRAATSILRQLIDAGTLSNLPGGFKARGVRIRNDDEPVNPGEFRDLDAPGGDIRNAIIPLPYKEPSGTLAQLLGVVVDSGRRFAQVADSKVADINSNAPVGTTVALIEQGSKVISSIHKRLHYAQKSEFRMLAEIFANNPTPYPYQIGPNIAPEIMAQDFDGRVDVLPVSDPSIFSMAQRMSLAQTQLQLAQAAPQLHNMYEAYRRMYDAIDVKNIDSILPPPQPPAPMDPGTENSKLLMGQPLQAFPQQDHMAHIRVHAAMLQQPSTATNPQAFMMLNSHVQEHVAMHARDLVQDMFSKVMQQAQMENPGEPVPQINPDALEAAVAQQIADTTEQLAPLLTPPQTPDPLVSIRQQELQNDTQEIQRKAMNDSMDFQIDQAKLMQSYRMSQERQALQREVAEDRNLVNVYRIDTQADLKREQ
;
A
#
# COMPACT_ATOMS: atom_id res chain seq x y z
N MET A 1 4.44 6.73 -21.69
CA MET A 1 3.48 7.13 -22.72
C MET A 1 2.26 7.71 -22.06
N ALA A 2 2.14 8.97 -21.96
CA ALA A 2 0.99 9.62 -21.38
C ALA A 2 0.37 10.51 -22.46
N LEU A 3 -0.47 9.94 -23.29
CA LEU A 3 -1.28 10.66 -24.25
C LEU A 3 -2.73 10.53 -23.81
N ALA A 4 -3.37 11.65 -23.62
CA ALA A 4 -4.79 11.70 -23.40
C ALA A 4 -5.52 11.17 -24.65
N PRO A 5 -6.53 10.30 -24.53
CA PRO A 5 -7.27 9.83 -25.66
C PRO A 5 -8.08 10.98 -26.27
N LYS A 6 -7.94 11.19 -27.57
CA LYS A 6 -8.92 11.98 -28.33
C LYS A 6 -10.31 11.36 -28.15
N PRO A 7 -11.36 12.11 -27.87
CA PRO A 7 -12.70 11.55 -27.76
C PRO A 7 -13.13 10.94 -29.10
N LEU A 8 -13.39 9.65 -29.11
CA LEU A 8 -14.07 8.93 -30.17
C LEU A 8 -15.53 9.37 -30.22
N ALA A 9 -15.80 10.46 -30.90
CA ALA A 9 -17.14 10.84 -31.29
C ALA A 9 -17.40 10.38 -32.72
N GLY A 10 -18.10 9.25 -32.87
CA GLY A 10 -18.64 8.84 -34.14
C GLY A 10 -18.44 7.38 -34.44
N MET A 11 -19.36 6.55 -33.96
CA MET A 11 -19.88 5.37 -34.64
C MET A 11 -20.77 4.56 -33.70
N ILE A 12 -22.02 4.94 -33.56
CA ILE A 12 -23.16 4.04 -33.36
C ILE A 12 -24.39 4.76 -33.96
N GLU A 13 -24.58 4.62 -35.26
CA GLU A 13 -25.88 4.73 -35.89
C GLU A 13 -26.17 3.36 -36.50
N GLY A 14 -27.20 2.74 -36.03
CA GLY A 14 -27.77 1.60 -36.73
C GLY A 14 -28.58 0.66 -35.85
N ALA A 15 -29.89 0.90 -35.88
CA ALA A 15 -30.99 -0.06 -35.62
C ALA A 15 -31.83 0.20 -34.38
N MET A 16 -32.96 0.89 -34.60
CA MET A 16 -34.31 0.41 -34.31
C MET A 16 -35.34 1.52 -34.58
N GLY A 17 -36.18 1.33 -35.55
CA GLY A 17 -37.50 1.98 -35.63
C GLY A 17 -38.59 0.97 -35.19
N PRO A 18 -39.91 1.31 -35.34
CA PRO A 18 -40.59 2.55 -35.03
C PRO A 18 -41.82 2.32 -34.10
N GLY A 19 -42.32 3.43 -33.51
CA GLY A 19 -43.63 3.40 -32.82
C GLY A 19 -43.92 4.75 -32.11
N GLY A 20 -44.65 5.63 -32.78
CA GLY A 20 -45.17 6.86 -32.16
C GLY A 20 -46.54 6.58 -31.50
N PRO A 21 -47.38 7.62 -31.20
CA PRO A 21 -47.21 9.08 -31.25
C PRO A 21 -47.67 9.80 -29.95
N GLY A 22 -47.38 11.11 -29.81
CA GLY A 22 -48.10 11.93 -28.82
C GLY A 22 -47.47 13.29 -28.58
N THR A 23 -47.97 14.25 -29.29
CA THR A 23 -47.79 15.69 -29.17
C THR A 23 -47.85 16.26 -27.77
N THR A 24 -47.03 17.27 -27.48
CA THR A 24 -47.50 18.65 -27.17
C THR A 24 -46.29 19.59 -27.00
N ASP A 25 -46.44 20.72 -27.67
CA ASP A 25 -45.64 21.92 -27.66
C ASP A 25 -45.37 22.49 -26.27
N LEU A 26 -44.20 23.09 -26.11
CA LEU A 26 -44.06 24.38 -25.41
C LEU A 26 -42.69 24.98 -25.77
N GLU A 27 -42.73 25.89 -26.73
CA GLU A 27 -41.74 26.95 -26.88
C GLU A 27 -41.81 27.87 -25.66
N ALA A 28 -40.66 28.23 -25.13
CA ALA A 28 -40.34 29.59 -24.67
C ALA A 28 -38.95 29.70 -24.04
N MET A 29 -38.06 30.33 -24.78
CA MET A 29 -37.18 31.43 -24.36
C MET A 29 -36.38 31.31 -23.05
N THR A 30 -35.05 31.27 -23.14
CA THR A 30 -34.29 32.50 -22.78
C THR A 30 -32.83 32.38 -23.28
N GLU A 31 -32.53 33.19 -24.29
CA GLU A 31 -31.16 33.61 -24.61
C GLU A 31 -30.62 34.41 -23.42
N ILE A 32 -29.52 33.92 -22.80
CA ILE A 32 -28.70 34.75 -21.92
C ILE A 32 -27.54 35.26 -22.77
N GLN A 33 -27.62 36.51 -23.17
CA GLN A 33 -26.53 37.29 -23.72
C GLN A 33 -25.43 37.47 -22.65
N VAL A 34 -24.21 37.02 -22.96
CA VAL A 34 -23.01 37.40 -22.25
C VAL A 34 -22.56 38.76 -22.77
N PRO A 35 -22.37 39.81 -21.97
CA PRO A 35 -21.82 41.07 -22.41
C PRO A 35 -20.33 40.97 -22.69
N SER A 36 -19.95 41.30 -23.93
CA SER A 36 -18.57 41.59 -24.33
C SER A 36 -18.09 42.87 -23.64
N THR A 37 -17.07 42.78 -22.82
CA THR A 37 -16.30 43.91 -22.34
C THR A 37 -15.11 44.15 -23.25
N GLU A 38 -15.33 44.80 -24.37
CA GLU A 38 -14.39 45.75 -24.98
C GLU A 38 -14.57 47.07 -24.21
N ASP A 39 -13.50 47.49 -23.55
CA ASP A 39 -13.08 48.89 -23.33
C ASP A 39 -12.24 49.01 -22.06
N GLN A 40 -10.96 49.31 -22.27
CA GLN A 40 -10.13 50.27 -21.57
C GLN A 40 -8.66 49.82 -21.53
N LEU A 41 -7.95 50.15 -22.61
CA LEU A 41 -6.50 50.36 -22.57
C LEU A 41 -6.25 51.88 -22.76
N PRO A 42 -5.32 52.49 -22.00
CA PRO A 42 -5.01 53.91 -22.14
C PRO A 42 -4.18 54.19 -23.39
N PRO A 43 -4.39 55.38 -24.05
CA PRO A 43 -3.68 55.72 -25.27
C PRO A 43 -2.29 56.33 -24.95
N ASN A 44 -1.31 55.87 -25.62
CA ASN A 44 -0.12 56.57 -26.12
C ASN A 44 1.14 55.67 -26.11
N ILE A 45 1.44 55.09 -27.25
CA ILE A 45 2.79 55.07 -27.79
C ILE A 45 2.69 55.18 -29.30
N MET A 46 3.30 56.24 -29.82
CA MET A 46 3.37 56.55 -31.27
C MET A 46 4.15 55.47 -31.97
N MET A 47 3.57 54.99 -33.06
CA MET A 47 4.24 54.21 -34.13
C MET A 47 5.17 55.12 -34.88
N VAL A 48 6.41 54.72 -34.98
CA VAL A 48 7.30 55.09 -36.11
C VAL A 48 7.60 53.77 -36.86
N GLY A 49 7.04 53.71 -38.05
CA GLY A 49 7.20 52.57 -38.91
C GLY A 49 8.59 52.55 -39.57
N GLU A 50 9.12 51.37 -39.75
CA GLU A 50 9.91 50.99 -40.93
C GLU A 50 9.53 49.55 -41.21
N GLU A 51 9.00 49.32 -42.42
CA GLU A 51 8.66 48.04 -43.00
C GLU A 51 10.00 47.32 -43.29
N GLU A 52 10.39 46.33 -42.48
CA GLU A 52 11.24 45.26 -42.96
C GLU A 52 10.33 44.03 -43.15
N GLU A 53 10.32 43.52 -44.38
CA GLU A 53 9.74 42.21 -44.71
C GLU A 53 10.41 41.12 -43.87
N GLY A 54 9.93 40.93 -42.65
CA GLY A 54 10.24 39.79 -41.84
C GLY A 54 9.41 38.63 -42.39
N MET A 55 10.10 37.61 -42.85
CA MET A 55 9.50 36.30 -43.08
C MET A 55 8.79 35.89 -41.82
N GLU A 56 7.43 35.96 -41.77
CA GLU A 56 6.66 35.28 -40.76
C GLU A 56 6.94 33.78 -40.91
N VAL A 57 7.82 33.27 -40.10
CA VAL A 57 7.90 31.83 -39.87
C VAL A 57 6.62 31.49 -39.14
N GLU A 58 5.61 30.95 -39.85
CA GLU A 58 4.48 30.26 -39.21
C GLU A 58 5.10 29.18 -38.30
N VAL A 59 5.21 29.46 -37.00
CA VAL A 59 5.51 28.46 -35.99
C VAL A 59 4.25 27.63 -35.91
N GLU A 60 4.22 26.50 -36.59
CA GLU A 60 3.17 25.51 -36.42
C GLU A 60 3.16 25.12 -34.93
N GLU A 61 2.13 25.55 -34.21
CA GLU A 61 1.95 25.26 -32.79
C GLU A 61 1.53 23.79 -32.64
N TYR A 62 2.51 22.90 -32.50
CA TYR A 62 2.25 21.48 -32.30
C TYR A 62 1.74 21.21 -30.87
N ASP A 63 0.71 20.36 -30.76
CA ASP A 63 0.25 19.87 -29.45
C ASP A 63 1.47 19.40 -28.61
N HIS A 64 1.52 19.83 -27.35
CA HIS A 64 2.60 19.47 -26.43
C HIS A 64 2.85 17.95 -26.35
N ASN A 65 1.79 17.17 -26.47
CA ASN A 65 1.82 15.71 -26.40
C ASN A 65 1.90 15.04 -27.79
N ALA A 66 2.10 15.77 -28.86
CA ALA A 66 2.22 15.21 -30.21
C ALA A 66 3.46 14.32 -30.34
N ASN A 67 3.36 13.30 -31.19
CA ASN A 67 4.49 12.50 -31.60
C ASN A 67 5.36 13.28 -32.61
N LEU A 68 6.50 13.81 -32.16
CA LEU A 68 7.40 14.59 -33.00
C LEU A 68 8.07 13.75 -34.10
N ALA A 69 8.07 12.42 -34.00
CA ALA A 69 8.63 11.57 -35.09
C ALA A 69 7.81 11.65 -36.37
N GLU A 70 6.56 12.15 -36.33
CA GLU A 70 5.76 12.39 -37.55
C GLU A 70 6.17 13.66 -38.29
N VAL A 71 6.84 14.59 -37.60
CA VAL A 71 7.21 15.94 -38.10
C VAL A 71 8.68 16.04 -38.44
N LEU A 72 9.53 15.35 -37.69
CA LEU A 72 10.97 15.36 -37.85
C LEU A 72 11.40 14.70 -39.18
N ASP A 73 12.42 15.27 -39.83
CA ASP A 73 13.00 14.69 -41.02
C ASP A 73 13.60 13.31 -40.77
N ASP A 74 13.47 12.40 -41.72
CA ASP A 74 14.00 11.03 -41.64
C ASP A 74 15.52 11.00 -41.41
N SER A 75 16.26 12.03 -41.87
CA SER A 75 17.72 12.17 -41.64
C SER A 75 18.03 12.42 -40.16
N ILE A 76 17.23 13.24 -39.48
CA ILE A 76 17.37 13.51 -38.04
C ILE A 76 17.00 12.25 -37.25
N LEU A 77 15.89 11.60 -37.60
CA LEU A 77 15.46 10.36 -36.96
C LEU A 77 16.51 9.24 -37.13
N GLY A 78 17.11 9.11 -38.31
CA GLY A 78 18.17 8.12 -38.58
C GLY A 78 19.44 8.38 -37.74
N SER A 79 19.87 9.66 -37.66
CA SER A 79 21.03 10.03 -36.82
C SER A 79 20.75 9.80 -35.32
N LEU A 80 19.57 10.14 -34.87
CA LEU A 80 19.08 9.91 -33.47
C LEU A 80 19.06 8.42 -33.16
N SER A 81 18.53 7.58 -34.05
CA SER A 81 18.47 6.13 -33.88
C SER A 81 19.88 5.54 -33.73
N SER A 82 20.82 5.91 -34.62
CA SER A 82 22.18 5.42 -34.57
C SER A 82 22.92 5.83 -33.30
N ASP A 83 22.74 7.07 -32.84
CA ASP A 83 23.35 7.58 -31.60
C ASP A 83 22.76 6.86 -30.37
N LEU A 84 21.44 6.63 -30.35
CA LEU A 84 20.79 5.90 -29.29
C LEU A 84 21.19 4.44 -29.25
N SER A 85 21.22 3.73 -30.36
CA SER A 85 21.69 2.34 -30.43
C SER A 85 23.09 2.19 -29.86
N SER A 86 24.02 3.04 -30.25
CA SER A 86 25.40 3.03 -29.72
C SER A 86 25.43 3.26 -28.21
N LYS A 87 24.60 4.18 -27.68
CA LYS A 87 24.53 4.46 -26.26
C LYS A 87 23.88 3.32 -25.46
N ILE A 88 22.89 2.64 -26.03
CA ILE A 88 22.22 1.48 -25.41
C ILE A 88 23.22 0.32 -25.34
N ASP A 89 23.99 0.06 -26.38
CA ASP A 89 25.03 -0.99 -26.42
C ASP A 89 26.14 -0.73 -25.38
N ASP A 90 26.58 0.53 -25.25
CA ASP A 90 27.54 0.93 -24.21
C ASP A 90 26.95 0.66 -22.79
N ASP A 91 25.67 0.98 -22.57
CA ASP A 91 25.00 0.78 -21.30
C ASP A 91 24.76 -0.71 -21.00
N LYS A 92 24.43 -1.52 -22.02
CA LYS A 92 24.35 -2.98 -21.91
C LYS A 92 25.71 -3.55 -21.50
N SER A 93 26.77 -3.21 -22.26
CA SER A 93 28.13 -3.71 -21.98
C SER A 93 28.63 -3.31 -20.59
N SER A 94 28.21 -2.14 -20.08
CA SER A 94 28.59 -1.68 -18.75
C SER A 94 28.09 -2.55 -17.61
N ARG A 95 27.07 -3.39 -17.83
CA ARG A 95 26.44 -4.26 -16.82
C ARG A 95 26.61 -5.76 -17.09
N ASP A 96 27.35 -6.16 -18.11
CA ASP A 96 27.57 -7.57 -18.49
C ASP A 96 28.01 -8.44 -17.29
N ASP A 97 29.01 -8.00 -16.54
CA ASP A 97 29.49 -8.73 -15.34
C ASP A 97 28.39 -8.93 -14.29
N TRP A 98 27.52 -7.95 -14.12
CA TRP A 98 26.37 -8.02 -13.22
C TRP A 98 25.34 -9.04 -13.75
N GLU A 99 24.99 -8.99 -15.02
CA GLU A 99 24.06 -9.96 -15.65
C GLU A 99 24.61 -11.38 -15.60
N GLU A 100 25.88 -11.60 -15.92
CA GLU A 100 26.52 -12.91 -15.85
C GLU A 100 26.50 -13.46 -14.43
N SER A 101 26.73 -12.59 -13.43
CA SER A 101 26.68 -12.99 -12.00
C SER A 101 25.29 -13.45 -11.59
N ILE A 102 24.23 -12.73 -11.99
CA ILE A 102 22.83 -13.09 -11.71
C ILE A 102 22.45 -14.38 -12.46
N SER A 103 22.76 -14.46 -13.76
CA SER A 103 22.46 -15.63 -14.60
C SER A 103 23.07 -16.91 -14.01
N LYS A 104 24.34 -16.89 -13.61
CA LYS A 104 24.98 -17.99 -12.90
C LYS A 104 24.34 -18.32 -11.57
N GLY A 105 23.81 -17.30 -10.90
CA GLY A 105 23.18 -17.44 -9.60
C GLY A 105 21.79 -18.07 -9.65
N LEU A 106 21.04 -17.86 -10.73
CA LEU A 106 19.69 -18.45 -10.90
C LEU A 106 19.70 -19.96 -10.80
N THR A 107 20.77 -20.65 -11.21
CA THR A 107 20.92 -22.09 -11.06
C THR A 107 20.89 -22.58 -9.61
N LEU A 108 21.24 -21.69 -8.66
CA LEU A 108 21.27 -22.00 -7.22
C LEU A 108 19.85 -22.03 -6.60
N LEU A 109 18.84 -21.60 -7.33
CA LEU A 109 17.44 -21.77 -6.91
C LEU A 109 17.02 -23.25 -6.91
N GLY A 110 17.67 -24.09 -7.76
CA GLY A 110 17.42 -25.53 -7.79
C GLY A 110 16.04 -25.91 -8.29
N ILE A 111 15.46 -25.09 -9.17
CA ILE A 111 14.14 -25.34 -9.78
C ILE A 111 14.22 -26.47 -10.80
N ASN A 112 15.32 -26.51 -11.59
CA ASN A 112 15.57 -27.54 -12.57
C ASN A 112 16.45 -28.64 -12.05
N TYR A 113 16.18 -29.88 -12.48
CA TYR A 113 17.04 -31.02 -12.25
C TYR A 113 18.19 -31.01 -13.27
N GLU A 114 19.43 -30.96 -12.76
CA GLU A 114 20.65 -30.96 -13.58
C GLU A 114 21.12 -32.41 -13.78
N GLU A 115 21.11 -32.93 -15.02
CA GLU A 115 21.74 -34.21 -15.34
C GLU A 115 23.27 -34.05 -15.40
N ARG A 116 24.00 -34.70 -14.51
CA ARG A 116 25.45 -34.61 -14.44
C ARG A 116 26.12 -35.88 -14.94
N THR A 117 27.10 -35.68 -15.83
CA THR A 117 27.94 -36.71 -16.37
C THR A 117 29.30 -36.78 -15.71
N GLN A 118 29.66 -35.81 -14.89
CA GLN A 118 30.92 -35.72 -14.13
C GLN A 118 30.61 -35.61 -12.62
N PRO A 119 31.46 -36.29 -11.76
CA PRO A 119 32.67 -37.07 -12.03
C PRO A 119 32.41 -38.47 -12.64
N PHE A 120 31.15 -38.91 -12.72
CA PHE A 120 30.72 -40.15 -13.38
C PHE A 120 29.29 -39.99 -13.92
N MET A 121 28.90 -40.85 -14.89
CA MET A 121 27.54 -40.81 -15.43
C MET A 121 26.51 -41.14 -14.34
N GLY A 122 25.48 -40.31 -14.18
CA GLY A 122 24.48 -40.46 -13.11
C GLY A 122 24.92 -39.88 -11.76
N ALA A 123 25.94 -39.00 -11.76
CA ALA A 123 26.29 -38.23 -10.56
C ALA A 123 25.13 -37.33 -10.14
N SER A 124 25.02 -37.07 -8.84
CA SER A 124 23.90 -36.32 -8.27
C SER A 124 23.78 -34.89 -8.83
N GLY A 125 22.61 -34.55 -9.43
CA GLY A 125 22.24 -33.21 -9.90
C GLY A 125 21.52 -32.39 -8.85
N VAL A 126 21.36 -32.85 -7.62
CA VAL A 126 20.60 -32.19 -6.56
C VAL A 126 21.19 -30.83 -6.22
N THR A 127 20.36 -29.82 -6.08
CA THR A 127 20.71 -28.49 -5.56
C THR A 127 20.11 -28.32 -4.17
N HIS A 128 20.89 -27.78 -3.23
CA HIS A 128 20.40 -27.51 -1.87
C HIS A 128 19.46 -26.29 -1.92
N PRO A 129 18.22 -26.37 -1.38
CA PRO A 129 17.20 -25.34 -1.54
C PRO A 129 17.38 -24.13 -0.60
N LEU A 130 18.61 -23.84 -0.16
CA LEU A 130 18.88 -22.76 0.80
C LEU A 130 18.47 -21.39 0.29
N LEU A 131 18.75 -21.09 -0.99
CA LEU A 131 18.42 -19.82 -1.61
C LEU A 131 16.93 -19.73 -1.89
N SER A 132 16.33 -20.76 -2.45
CA SER A 132 14.89 -20.77 -2.77
C SER A 132 14.02 -20.71 -1.51
N GLU A 133 14.41 -21.38 -0.42
CA GLU A 133 13.76 -21.27 0.89
C GLU A 133 13.78 -19.82 1.39
N ALA A 134 14.92 -19.14 1.31
CA ALA A 134 15.08 -17.76 1.75
C ALA A 134 14.25 -16.76 0.88
N VAL A 135 14.22 -16.96 -0.44
CA VAL A 135 13.46 -16.13 -1.39
C VAL A 135 11.97 -16.27 -1.14
N THR A 136 11.45 -17.50 -1.07
CA THR A 136 10.02 -17.74 -0.87
C THR A 136 9.54 -17.27 0.51
N GLN A 137 10.36 -17.40 1.54
CA GLN A 137 10.04 -16.90 2.88
C GLN A 137 9.94 -15.37 2.89
N PHE A 138 10.88 -14.67 2.26
CA PHE A 138 10.82 -13.22 2.11
C PHE A 138 9.59 -12.78 1.32
N GLN A 139 9.31 -13.42 0.16
CA GLN A 139 8.14 -13.12 -0.67
C GLN A 139 6.85 -13.23 0.15
N ALA A 140 6.65 -14.36 0.82
CA ALA A 140 5.44 -14.62 1.60
C ALA A 140 5.23 -13.61 2.74
N GLN A 141 6.30 -13.12 3.34
CA GLN A 141 6.22 -12.09 4.38
C GLN A 141 5.97 -10.71 3.80
N ALA A 142 6.73 -10.30 2.79
CA ALA A 142 6.61 -8.98 2.16
C ALA A 142 5.25 -8.79 1.48
N TYR A 143 4.71 -9.84 0.86
CA TYR A 143 3.41 -9.82 0.20
C TYR A 143 2.27 -9.43 1.16
N LYS A 144 2.22 -10.04 2.34
CA LYS A 144 1.22 -9.72 3.37
C LYS A 144 1.32 -8.29 3.89
N GLU A 145 2.53 -7.74 3.92
CA GLU A 145 2.76 -6.39 4.42
C GLU A 145 2.46 -5.34 3.36
N MET A 146 2.81 -5.60 2.09
CA MET A 146 2.58 -4.66 0.99
C MET A 146 1.14 -4.64 0.50
N LEU A 147 0.43 -5.78 0.59
CA LEU A 147 -0.96 -5.95 0.14
C LEU A 147 -1.86 -6.43 1.29
N PRO A 148 -2.14 -5.59 2.29
CA PRO A 148 -3.06 -5.95 3.37
C PRO A 148 -4.51 -6.04 2.86
N PRO A 149 -5.37 -6.87 3.48
CA PRO A 149 -6.75 -7.10 3.05
C PRO A 149 -7.64 -5.86 3.01
N GLY A 150 -7.30 -4.82 3.79
CA GLY A 150 -8.01 -3.54 3.82
C GLY A 150 -7.61 -2.55 2.71
N GLY A 151 -6.75 -2.99 1.78
CA GLY A 151 -6.13 -2.16 0.75
C GLY A 151 -4.77 -1.58 1.18
N PRO A 152 -3.86 -1.39 0.21
CA PRO A 152 -2.48 -0.98 0.51
C PRO A 152 -2.29 0.52 0.78
N ILE A 153 -3.33 1.34 0.59
CA ILE A 153 -3.24 2.80 0.57
C ILE A 153 -3.92 3.44 1.77
N LYS A 154 -3.23 4.35 2.43
CA LYS A 154 -3.75 5.29 3.41
C LYS A 154 -3.43 6.72 2.99
N THR A 155 -4.17 7.67 3.52
CA THR A 155 -3.98 9.10 3.26
C THR A 155 -3.46 9.83 4.49
N GLN A 156 -2.71 10.89 4.27
CA GLN A 156 -2.23 11.81 5.29
C GLN A 156 -2.53 13.25 4.87
N ILE A 157 -3.19 14.00 5.75
CA ILE A 157 -3.52 15.39 5.51
C ILE A 157 -2.27 16.24 5.73
N ILE A 158 -1.99 17.14 4.77
CA ILE A 158 -0.92 18.11 4.83
C ILE A 158 -1.53 19.48 5.20
N GLY A 159 -1.17 20.03 6.36
CA GLY A 159 -1.68 21.31 6.84
C GLY A 159 -2.78 21.20 7.89
N GLN A 160 -3.77 22.08 7.82
CA GLN A 160 -4.86 22.14 8.81
C GLN A 160 -5.88 21.01 8.59
N GLN A 161 -6.20 20.30 9.64
CA GLN A 161 -7.27 19.28 9.62
C GLN A 161 -8.63 19.99 9.78
N THR A 162 -9.37 20.00 8.68
CA THR A 162 -10.78 20.41 8.67
C THR A 162 -11.63 19.19 8.29
N LYS A 163 -12.89 19.18 8.68
CA LYS A 163 -13.79 18.09 8.36
C LYS A 163 -13.90 17.84 6.84
N GLU A 164 -13.86 18.92 6.04
CA GLU A 164 -13.90 18.83 4.58
C GLU A 164 -12.67 18.10 4.03
N VAL A 165 -11.47 18.40 4.55
CA VAL A 165 -10.22 17.74 4.15
C VAL A 165 -10.15 16.30 4.67
N GLU A 166 -10.76 15.98 5.82
CA GLU A 166 -10.89 14.61 6.32
C GLU A 166 -11.81 13.78 5.39
N ASP A 167 -12.94 14.33 5.01
CA ASP A 167 -13.87 13.68 4.07
C ASP A 167 -13.22 13.51 2.68
N GLN A 168 -12.43 14.49 2.20
CA GLN A 168 -11.61 14.40 0.98
C GLN A 168 -10.57 13.28 1.08
N ALA A 169 -9.81 13.23 2.17
CA ALA A 169 -8.79 12.22 2.42
C ALA A 169 -9.39 10.80 2.42
N GLN A 170 -10.59 10.64 2.99
CA GLN A 170 -11.29 9.36 2.97
C GLN A 170 -11.72 8.97 1.55
N ARG A 171 -12.25 9.91 0.75
CA ARG A 171 -12.64 9.65 -0.65
C ARG A 171 -11.43 9.24 -1.50
N VAL A 172 -10.31 9.97 -1.40
CA VAL A 172 -9.05 9.65 -2.10
C VAL A 172 -8.56 8.26 -1.71
N LYS A 173 -8.55 7.93 -0.42
CA LYS A 173 -8.18 6.62 0.09
C LYS A 173 -9.04 5.50 -0.51
N ASP A 174 -10.36 5.64 -0.42
CA ASP A 174 -11.30 4.61 -0.87
C ASP A 174 -11.22 4.42 -2.39
N PHE A 175 -11.11 5.53 -3.14
CA PHE A 175 -10.95 5.48 -4.59
C PHE A 175 -9.65 4.81 -5.02
N MET A 176 -8.51 5.23 -4.46
CA MET A 176 -7.23 4.66 -4.84
C MET A 176 -7.11 3.18 -4.45
N ASN A 177 -7.65 2.79 -3.30
CA ASN A 177 -7.71 1.37 -2.95
C ASN A 177 -8.59 0.60 -3.94
N TYR A 178 -9.76 1.11 -4.30
CA TYR A 178 -10.61 0.49 -5.32
C TYR A 178 -9.89 0.33 -6.67
N GLN A 179 -9.17 1.37 -7.12
CA GLN A 179 -8.41 1.30 -8.36
C GLN A 179 -7.33 0.21 -8.32
N VAL A 180 -6.57 0.13 -7.23
CA VAL A 180 -5.46 -0.81 -7.10
C VAL A 180 -5.91 -2.25 -6.84
N THR A 181 -7.03 -2.47 -6.12
CA THR A 181 -7.47 -3.82 -5.75
C THR A 181 -8.49 -4.42 -6.72
N GLU A 182 -9.30 -3.59 -7.40
CA GLU A 182 -10.42 -4.08 -8.20
C GLU A 182 -10.27 -3.76 -9.70
N VAL A 183 -9.74 -2.59 -10.04
CA VAL A 183 -9.64 -2.14 -11.45
C VAL A 183 -8.33 -2.59 -12.09
N MET A 184 -7.22 -2.52 -11.35
CA MET A 184 -5.89 -2.93 -11.81
C MET A 184 -5.66 -4.41 -11.50
N GLU A 185 -6.29 -5.30 -12.30
CA GLU A 185 -6.25 -6.76 -12.11
C GLU A 185 -4.83 -7.33 -12.05
N GLU A 186 -3.90 -6.67 -12.77
CA GLU A 186 -2.49 -7.07 -12.80
C GLU A 186 -1.71 -6.71 -11.53
N TYR A 187 -2.21 -5.76 -10.73
CA TYR A 187 -1.42 -5.18 -9.62
C TYR A 187 -0.99 -6.22 -8.59
N ASP A 188 -1.88 -7.13 -8.26
CA ASP A 188 -1.62 -8.18 -7.27
C ASP A 188 -0.58 -9.19 -7.79
N SER A 189 -0.80 -9.74 -8.98
CA SER A 189 0.09 -10.73 -9.59
C SER A 189 1.47 -10.15 -9.92
N ASP A 190 1.54 -8.93 -10.44
CA ASP A 190 2.78 -8.24 -10.75
C ASP A 190 3.57 -7.89 -9.48
N THR A 191 2.88 -7.57 -8.40
CA THR A 191 3.52 -7.32 -7.10
C THR A 191 4.08 -8.61 -6.51
N ASP A 192 3.35 -9.72 -6.59
CA ASP A 192 3.81 -11.02 -6.12
C ASP A 192 5.05 -11.49 -6.90
N GLN A 193 5.02 -11.38 -8.22
CA GLN A 193 6.17 -11.68 -9.08
C GLN A 193 7.37 -10.77 -8.77
N MET A 194 7.15 -9.47 -8.60
CA MET A 194 8.19 -8.52 -8.21
C MET A 194 8.85 -8.92 -6.89
N LEU A 195 8.07 -9.32 -5.89
CA LEU A 195 8.57 -9.72 -4.57
C LEU A 195 9.35 -11.04 -4.62
N PHE A 196 9.10 -11.91 -5.59
CA PHE A 196 9.92 -13.09 -5.84
C PHE A 196 11.26 -12.72 -6.49
N TYR A 197 11.25 -11.84 -7.50
CA TYR A 197 12.44 -11.39 -8.23
C TYR A 197 13.38 -10.53 -7.39
N LEU A 198 12.84 -9.62 -6.59
CA LEU A 198 13.59 -8.62 -5.84
C LEU A 198 14.70 -9.22 -4.93
N PRO A 199 14.44 -10.25 -4.11
CA PRO A 199 15.49 -10.84 -3.29
C PRO A 199 16.54 -11.59 -4.12
N ILE A 200 16.27 -11.99 -5.35
CA ILE A 200 17.23 -12.66 -6.24
C ILE A 200 18.18 -11.63 -6.85
N THR A 201 17.64 -10.69 -7.60
CA THR A 201 18.43 -9.71 -8.40
C THR A 201 18.90 -8.51 -7.56
N GLY A 202 18.19 -8.20 -6.46
CA GLY A 202 18.47 -7.04 -5.60
C GLY A 202 17.83 -5.74 -6.06
N SER A 203 17.37 -5.68 -7.29
CA SER A 203 16.67 -4.53 -7.90
C SER A 203 15.51 -5.01 -8.76
N THR A 204 14.40 -4.29 -8.70
CA THR A 204 13.26 -4.45 -9.61
C THR A 204 12.59 -3.10 -9.78
N PHE A 205 11.76 -2.99 -10.79
CA PHE A 205 11.08 -1.75 -11.10
C PHE A 205 9.58 -1.96 -11.28
N LYS A 206 8.82 -0.88 -11.07
CA LYS A 206 7.44 -0.79 -11.54
C LYS A 206 7.30 0.42 -12.43
N LYS A 207 6.68 0.25 -13.60
CA LYS A 207 6.32 1.32 -14.54
C LYS A 207 4.88 1.71 -14.30
N VAL A 208 4.67 2.99 -13.98
CA VAL A 208 3.35 3.57 -13.71
C VAL A 208 2.99 4.52 -14.85
N TYR A 209 1.93 4.21 -15.58
CA TYR A 209 1.51 5.00 -16.74
C TYR A 209 0.03 4.81 -17.05
N MET A 210 -0.51 5.67 -17.90
CA MET A 210 -1.84 5.51 -18.48
C MET A 210 -1.73 4.64 -19.72
N ASP A 211 -2.34 3.45 -19.72
CA ASP A 211 -2.32 2.52 -20.85
C ASP A 211 -3.36 2.96 -21.88
N PRO A 212 -2.94 3.38 -23.10
CA PRO A 212 -3.87 3.85 -24.11
C PRO A 212 -4.76 2.74 -24.66
N THR A 213 -4.30 1.48 -24.61
CA THR A 213 -5.07 0.34 -25.13
C THR A 213 -6.14 -0.12 -24.16
N ARG A 214 -5.85 -0.01 -22.86
CA ARG A 214 -6.78 -0.38 -21.77
C ARG A 214 -7.62 0.79 -21.29
N GLY A 215 -7.23 2.03 -21.60
CA GLY A 215 -7.92 3.25 -21.18
C GLY A 215 -7.91 3.49 -19.66
N ARG A 216 -6.96 2.91 -18.94
CA ARG A 216 -6.81 3.02 -17.48
C ARG A 216 -5.36 3.12 -17.03
N ALA A 217 -5.16 3.61 -15.81
CA ALA A 217 -3.84 3.57 -15.18
C ALA A 217 -3.40 2.12 -14.93
N VAL A 218 -2.11 1.86 -15.09
CA VAL A 218 -1.47 0.58 -14.82
C VAL A 218 -0.18 0.79 -14.04
N SER A 219 0.15 -0.18 -13.19
CA SER A 219 1.45 -0.26 -12.52
C SER A 219 2.03 -1.64 -12.78
N LYS A 220 2.91 -1.74 -13.77
CA LYS A 220 3.43 -2.99 -14.29
C LYS A 220 4.81 -3.30 -13.75
N PHE A 221 5.04 -4.54 -13.36
CA PHE A 221 6.35 -5.05 -12.98
C PHE A 221 7.31 -5.04 -14.18
N VAL A 222 8.53 -4.54 -13.95
CA VAL A 222 9.62 -4.53 -14.92
C VAL A 222 10.84 -5.18 -14.24
N PRO A 223 11.31 -6.31 -14.76
CA PRO A 223 12.54 -6.95 -14.30
C PRO A 223 13.75 -6.05 -14.45
N ALA A 224 14.80 -6.30 -13.68
CA ALA A 224 15.99 -5.45 -13.71
C ALA A 224 16.74 -5.53 -15.05
N GLU A 225 16.68 -6.65 -15.72
CA GLU A 225 17.25 -6.86 -17.05
C GLU A 225 16.57 -6.04 -18.14
N ASP A 226 15.27 -5.75 -18.01
CA ASP A 226 14.49 -4.98 -18.98
C ASP A 226 14.60 -3.46 -18.79
N LEU A 227 15.28 -2.97 -17.74
CA LEU A 227 15.57 -1.55 -17.57
C LEU A 227 17.10 -1.32 -17.58
N ILE A 228 17.60 -0.86 -18.70
CA ILE A 228 19.01 -0.57 -18.95
C ILE A 228 19.31 0.83 -18.43
N VAL A 229 20.25 0.95 -17.50
CA VAL A 229 20.66 2.23 -16.90
C VAL A 229 22.18 2.32 -16.91
N PRO A 230 22.76 3.47 -17.28
CA PRO A 230 24.22 3.65 -17.27
C PRO A 230 24.83 3.31 -15.91
N TYR A 231 25.95 2.62 -15.89
CA TYR A 231 26.61 2.21 -14.64
C TYR A 231 26.96 3.38 -13.71
N SER A 232 27.19 4.56 -14.29
CA SER A 232 27.49 5.79 -13.54
C SER A 232 26.30 6.43 -12.84
N ALA A 233 25.06 5.99 -13.14
CA ALA A 233 23.86 6.54 -12.54
C ALA A 233 23.73 6.15 -11.05
N THR A 234 23.23 7.06 -10.24
CA THR A 234 22.92 6.81 -8.81
C THR A 234 21.44 6.53 -8.58
N ASP A 235 20.58 7.20 -9.32
CA ASP A 235 19.12 7.06 -9.27
C ASP A 235 18.51 7.40 -10.64
N LEU A 236 17.21 7.08 -10.80
CA LEU A 236 16.48 7.34 -12.06
C LEU A 236 16.19 8.82 -12.30
N GLN A 237 16.18 9.65 -11.25
CA GLN A 237 15.86 11.06 -11.39
C GLN A 237 17.04 11.84 -11.99
N THR A 238 18.25 11.48 -11.55
CA THR A 238 19.50 12.15 -11.96
C THR A 238 20.21 11.45 -13.10
N ALA A 239 19.74 10.24 -13.50
CA ALA A 239 20.30 9.55 -14.66
C ALA A 239 20.12 10.36 -15.93
N SER A 240 21.21 10.50 -16.72
CA SER A 240 21.18 11.20 -18.00
C SER A 240 20.25 10.51 -19.02
N ARG A 241 20.18 9.19 -18.95
CA ARG A 241 19.29 8.35 -19.76
C ARG A 241 18.99 7.04 -19.06
N TYR A 242 17.94 6.37 -19.47
CA TYR A 242 17.65 4.97 -19.19
C TYR A 242 16.70 4.42 -20.26
N THR A 243 16.85 3.15 -20.58
CA THR A 243 16.10 2.48 -21.64
C THR A 243 15.30 1.32 -21.08
N HIS A 244 14.02 1.28 -21.41
CA HIS A 244 13.12 0.19 -21.11
C HIS A 244 12.93 -0.69 -22.33
N VAL A 245 13.28 -1.95 -22.22
CA VAL A 245 13.10 -2.96 -23.26
C VAL A 245 11.68 -3.52 -23.17
N VAL A 246 10.91 -3.34 -24.22
CA VAL A 246 9.50 -3.78 -24.26
C VAL A 246 9.34 -4.74 -25.45
N ARG A 247 8.82 -5.92 -25.20
CA ARG A 247 8.47 -6.86 -26.27
C ARG A 247 6.99 -6.75 -26.57
N MET A 248 6.69 -6.56 -27.83
CA MET A 248 5.31 -6.40 -28.31
C MET A 248 5.03 -7.29 -29.50
N SER A 249 3.81 -7.84 -29.56
CA SER A 249 3.34 -8.52 -30.75
C SER A 249 3.18 -7.52 -31.91
N GLU A 250 3.33 -7.98 -33.17
CA GLU A 250 3.05 -7.17 -34.35
C GLU A 250 1.67 -6.48 -34.28
N ASN A 251 0.67 -7.22 -33.80
CA ASN A 251 -0.69 -6.67 -33.65
C ASN A 251 -0.77 -5.53 -32.61
N ASP A 252 -0.01 -5.58 -31.53
CA ASP A 252 -0.04 -4.51 -30.51
C ASP A 252 0.72 -3.28 -31.01
N VAL A 253 1.83 -3.47 -31.73
CA VAL A 253 2.52 -2.37 -32.44
C VAL A 253 1.55 -1.72 -33.44
N ARG A 254 0.84 -2.53 -34.24
CA ARG A 254 -0.13 -2.00 -35.22
C ARG A 254 -1.29 -1.21 -34.58
N LYS A 255 -1.79 -1.66 -33.43
CA LYS A 255 -2.79 -0.90 -32.66
C LYS A 255 -2.27 0.49 -32.25
N LEU A 256 -1.01 0.58 -31.83
CA LEU A 256 -0.39 1.84 -31.43
C LEU A 256 -0.12 2.75 -32.62
N GLN A 257 0.23 2.19 -33.79
CA GLN A 257 0.36 2.93 -35.04
C GLN A 257 -0.99 3.50 -35.48
N VAL A 258 -2.02 2.68 -35.56
CA VAL A 258 -3.39 3.11 -35.92
C VAL A 258 -3.94 4.13 -34.91
N GLY A 259 -3.57 4.00 -33.62
CA GLY A 259 -3.93 4.95 -32.56
C GLY A 259 -3.16 6.27 -32.59
N GLY A 260 -2.20 6.46 -33.54
CA GLY A 260 -1.37 7.67 -33.66
C GLY A 260 -0.38 7.85 -32.49
N VAL A 261 -0.06 6.78 -31.79
CA VAL A 261 0.97 6.77 -30.72
C VAL A 261 2.34 6.52 -31.33
N TYR A 262 2.41 5.62 -32.31
CA TYR A 262 3.60 5.29 -33.07
C TYR A 262 3.44 5.76 -34.52
N LYS A 263 4.55 6.16 -35.14
CA LYS A 263 4.64 6.46 -36.57
C LYS A 263 4.28 5.20 -37.38
N ASP A 264 3.48 5.35 -38.43
CA ASP A 264 3.08 4.23 -39.28
C ASP A 264 4.21 3.88 -40.27
N VAL A 265 5.06 2.95 -39.86
CA VAL A 265 6.21 2.43 -40.62
C VAL A 265 6.18 0.91 -40.62
N GLU A 266 6.68 0.29 -41.69
CA GLU A 266 6.85 -1.16 -41.75
C GLU A 266 8.07 -1.56 -40.92
N LEU A 267 7.89 -2.47 -39.97
CA LEU A 267 8.94 -3.02 -39.12
C LEU A 267 9.36 -4.40 -39.64
N SER A 268 10.62 -4.71 -39.52
CA SER A 268 11.13 -6.05 -39.74
C SER A 268 11.26 -6.80 -38.43
N VAL A 269 10.85 -8.06 -38.39
CA VAL A 269 11.12 -8.94 -37.28
C VAL A 269 12.59 -9.36 -37.30
N SER A 270 13.25 -9.37 -36.15
CA SER A 270 14.62 -9.89 -36.06
C SER A 270 14.65 -11.38 -36.31
N ASP A 271 15.49 -11.83 -37.27
CA ASP A 271 15.74 -13.25 -37.50
C ASP A 271 16.74 -13.84 -36.46
N ASP A 272 17.30 -13.00 -35.57
CA ASP A 272 18.28 -13.42 -34.59
C ASP A 272 17.60 -13.98 -33.33
N ASP A 273 17.87 -15.27 -33.09
CA ASP A 273 17.42 -16.04 -31.90
C ASP A 273 18.17 -15.63 -30.60
N GLU A 274 19.04 -14.62 -30.64
CA GLU A 274 19.78 -14.18 -29.45
C GLU A 274 18.94 -13.23 -28.59
N SER A 275 18.73 -13.60 -27.35
CA SER A 275 18.04 -12.73 -26.42
C SER A 275 18.95 -11.58 -25.96
N ASP A 276 18.36 -10.43 -25.71
CA ASP A 276 19.03 -9.23 -25.23
C ASP A 276 19.68 -9.36 -23.85
N SER A 277 19.42 -10.44 -23.11
CA SER A 277 19.89 -10.60 -21.74
C SER A 277 20.18 -12.05 -21.38
N THR A 278 21.40 -12.29 -20.87
CA THR A 278 21.84 -13.59 -20.36
C THR A 278 21.02 -14.06 -19.15
N ILE A 279 20.41 -13.14 -18.40
CA ILE A 279 19.50 -13.47 -17.28
C ILE A 279 18.22 -14.07 -17.84
N ARG A 280 17.68 -13.50 -18.90
CA ARG A 280 16.45 -13.99 -19.54
C ARG A 280 16.65 -15.37 -20.14
N ASP A 281 17.74 -15.58 -20.90
CA ASP A 281 18.08 -16.90 -21.47
C ASP A 281 18.13 -17.97 -20.38
N LYS A 282 18.74 -17.62 -19.26
CA LYS A 282 18.83 -18.54 -18.11
C LYS A 282 17.49 -18.79 -17.43
N SER A 283 16.65 -17.76 -17.36
CA SER A 283 15.30 -17.89 -16.84
C SER A 283 14.42 -18.79 -17.72
N ASP A 284 14.51 -18.63 -19.03
CA ASP A 284 13.77 -19.42 -20.01
C ASP A 284 14.27 -20.88 -20.03
N GLU A 285 15.58 -21.09 -19.96
CA GLU A 285 16.15 -22.44 -19.77
C GLU A 285 15.60 -23.12 -18.50
N ILE A 286 15.54 -22.39 -17.37
CA ILE A 286 15.03 -22.90 -16.10
C ILE A 286 13.53 -23.22 -16.19
N GLN A 287 12.76 -22.40 -16.91
CA GLN A 287 11.33 -22.63 -17.15
C GLN A 287 11.06 -23.70 -18.21
N GLY A 288 12.09 -24.13 -18.94
CA GLY A 288 11.96 -25.09 -20.04
C GLY A 288 11.39 -24.49 -21.32
N ILE A 289 11.43 -23.16 -21.43
CA ILE A 289 11.08 -22.42 -22.65
C ILE A 289 12.27 -22.52 -23.60
N ARG A 290 12.02 -22.87 -24.85
CA ARG A 290 13.10 -22.94 -25.84
C ARG A 290 13.35 -21.55 -26.40
N PRO A 291 14.60 -21.07 -26.43
CA PRO A 291 14.95 -19.84 -27.16
C PRO A 291 14.53 -19.98 -28.64
N GLY A 292 14.11 -18.92 -29.26
CA GLY A 292 13.70 -18.92 -30.65
C GLY A 292 12.26 -19.32 -30.98
N TYR A 293 11.40 -19.53 -29.97
CA TYR A 293 9.96 -19.64 -30.17
C TYR A 293 9.29 -18.29 -29.80
N SER A 294 9.73 -17.22 -30.47
CA SER A 294 9.03 -15.93 -30.38
C SER A 294 8.01 -15.89 -31.52
N ASP A 295 6.73 -15.81 -31.20
CA ASP A 295 5.68 -15.45 -32.13
C ASP A 295 5.94 -14.01 -32.60
N ASP A 296 6.60 -13.78 -33.72
CA ASP A 296 6.77 -12.49 -34.41
C ASP A 296 6.75 -11.26 -33.45
N MET A 297 7.60 -11.31 -32.42
CA MET A 297 7.68 -10.25 -31.40
C MET A 297 8.69 -9.21 -31.79
N HIS A 298 8.29 -7.94 -31.72
CA HIS A 298 9.21 -6.81 -31.88
C HIS A 298 9.81 -6.44 -30.53
N THR A 299 11.13 -6.21 -30.48
CA THR A 299 11.84 -5.62 -29.35
C THR A 299 11.88 -4.12 -29.53
N ILE A 300 11.19 -3.41 -28.65
CA ILE A 300 11.06 -1.96 -28.69
C ILE A 300 11.85 -1.34 -27.54
N TYR A 301 12.75 -0.42 -27.86
CA TYR A 301 13.48 0.40 -26.89
C TYR A 301 12.73 1.69 -26.62
N GLU A 302 12.30 1.90 -25.39
CA GLU A 302 11.75 3.17 -24.90
C GLU A 302 12.83 3.86 -24.06
N THR A 303 13.52 4.83 -24.66
CA THR A 303 14.64 5.53 -24.04
C THR A 303 14.20 6.89 -23.53
N HIS A 304 14.37 7.11 -22.23
CA HIS A 304 14.20 8.39 -21.56
C HIS A 304 15.55 9.11 -21.53
N ILE A 305 15.69 10.21 -22.23
CA ILE A 305 16.97 10.89 -22.44
C ILE A 305 16.78 12.40 -22.57
N ASP A 306 17.82 13.15 -22.19
CA ASP A 306 17.87 14.59 -22.40
C ASP A 306 18.55 14.88 -23.77
N LEU A 307 17.82 15.51 -24.70
CA LEU A 307 18.23 15.80 -26.07
C LEU A 307 18.13 17.30 -26.36
N ASP A 308 19.03 17.74 -27.20
CA ASP A 308 18.95 18.99 -27.95
C ASP A 308 18.48 18.61 -29.36
N LEU A 309 17.19 18.85 -29.61
CA LEU A 309 16.55 18.33 -30.82
C LEU A 309 16.37 19.46 -31.82
N GLU A 310 16.91 19.32 -33.01
CA GLU A 310 16.88 20.30 -34.08
C GLU A 310 15.44 20.69 -34.44
N GLY A 311 15.14 21.98 -34.33
CA GLY A 311 13.80 22.56 -34.51
C GLY A 311 12.91 22.57 -33.26
N PHE A 312 13.41 22.04 -32.12
CA PHE A 312 12.73 22.01 -30.84
C PHE A 312 13.66 22.34 -29.65
N GLU A 313 14.66 23.19 -29.94
CA GLU A 313 15.67 23.64 -28.98
C GLU A 313 15.04 24.47 -27.85
N ASP A 314 15.73 24.54 -26.70
CA ASP A 314 15.31 25.43 -25.62
C ASP A 314 15.73 26.87 -25.96
N LEU A 315 14.76 27.78 -26.02
CA LEU A 315 15.00 29.19 -26.36
C LEU A 315 14.91 30.06 -25.11
N ASP A 316 15.76 31.07 -25.01
CA ASP A 316 15.71 32.11 -23.99
C ASP A 316 14.58 33.16 -24.30
N ALA A 317 14.50 34.19 -23.43
CA ALA A 317 13.50 35.25 -23.60
C ALA A 317 13.72 36.12 -24.83
N GLU A 318 14.93 36.09 -25.37
CA GLU A 318 15.35 36.80 -26.58
C GLU A 318 15.20 35.96 -27.87
N GLY A 319 14.84 34.66 -27.70
CA GLY A 319 14.64 33.71 -28.82
C GLY A 319 15.92 33.06 -29.30
N GLU A 320 17.02 33.16 -28.53
CA GLU A 320 18.28 32.50 -28.84
C GLU A 320 18.35 31.11 -28.19
N GLU A 321 19.04 30.16 -28.83
CA GLU A 321 19.21 28.81 -28.32
C GLU A 321 20.03 28.81 -27.01
N THR A 322 19.47 28.23 -25.95
CA THR A 322 20.17 28.12 -24.65
C THR A 322 21.21 27.00 -24.61
N GLY A 323 21.15 26.04 -25.55
CA GLY A 323 21.94 24.82 -25.52
C GLY A 323 21.61 23.87 -24.37
N ILE A 324 20.48 24.06 -23.71
CA ILE A 324 19.98 23.17 -22.65
C ILE A 324 19.28 22.00 -23.30
N LYS A 325 19.71 20.78 -22.95
CA LYS A 325 19.05 19.56 -23.39
C LYS A 325 17.75 19.35 -22.63
N LEU A 326 16.67 19.13 -23.38
CA LEU A 326 15.34 18.90 -22.83
C LEU A 326 15.04 17.39 -22.68
N PRO A 327 14.23 16.98 -21.71
CA PRO A 327 13.91 15.57 -21.51
C PRO A 327 12.88 15.09 -22.54
N TYR A 328 13.23 14.01 -23.27
CA TYR A 328 12.35 13.33 -24.23
C TYR A 328 12.23 11.85 -23.92
N ILE A 329 11.19 11.22 -24.46
CA ILE A 329 11.05 9.77 -24.55
C ILE A 329 11.10 9.41 -26.02
N VAL A 330 12.13 8.68 -26.41
CA VAL A 330 12.29 8.17 -27.76
C VAL A 330 12.02 6.68 -27.79
N THR A 331 11.11 6.27 -28.64
CA THR A 331 10.78 4.87 -28.84
C THR A 331 11.25 4.42 -30.21
N MET A 332 12.02 3.35 -30.26
CA MET A 332 12.56 2.78 -31.50
C MET A 332 12.46 1.26 -31.51
N ASP A 333 12.34 0.69 -32.69
CA ASP A 333 12.44 -0.75 -32.89
C ASP A 333 13.92 -1.16 -33.01
N GLU A 334 14.32 -2.21 -32.30
CA GLU A 334 15.69 -2.69 -32.25
C GLU A 334 16.16 -3.20 -33.63
N ALA A 335 15.33 -4.08 -34.24
CA ALA A 335 15.71 -4.79 -35.45
C ALA A 335 15.86 -3.86 -36.67
N SER A 336 14.92 -2.95 -36.87
CA SER A 336 14.92 -2.04 -38.02
C SER A 336 15.64 -0.72 -37.73
N GLY A 337 15.87 -0.37 -36.47
CA GLY A 337 16.39 0.93 -36.08
C GLY A 337 15.41 2.08 -36.35
N GLN A 338 14.12 1.80 -36.64
CA GLN A 338 13.14 2.82 -36.95
C GLN A 338 12.67 3.52 -35.66
N VAL A 339 12.68 4.84 -35.67
CA VAL A 339 12.11 5.64 -34.58
C VAL A 339 10.58 5.69 -34.72
N LEU A 340 9.89 5.19 -33.74
CA LEU A 340 8.42 5.09 -33.73
C LEU A 340 7.77 6.30 -33.09
N SER A 341 8.38 6.84 -32.03
CA SER A 341 7.87 8.04 -31.40
C SER A 341 8.96 8.84 -30.71
N VAL A 342 8.78 10.17 -30.71
CA VAL A 342 9.56 11.15 -29.95
C VAL A 342 8.56 12.04 -29.20
N VAL A 343 8.50 11.94 -27.87
CA VAL A 343 7.53 12.66 -27.04
C VAL A 343 8.24 13.47 -25.97
N ARG A 344 7.75 14.68 -25.70
CA ARG A 344 8.26 15.55 -24.64
C ARG A 344 7.99 14.92 -23.27
N ASN A 345 9.00 14.89 -22.38
CA ASN A 345 8.90 14.24 -21.08
C ASN A 345 8.84 15.25 -19.92
N TRP A 346 8.09 16.32 -20.07
CA TRP A 346 7.81 17.31 -19.03
C TRP A 346 6.35 17.73 -19.08
N ARG A 347 5.89 18.50 -18.11
CA ARG A 347 4.54 19.06 -18.13
C ARG A 347 4.54 20.39 -18.87
N GLU A 348 3.56 20.62 -19.69
CA GLU A 348 3.38 21.85 -20.45
C GLU A 348 3.49 23.12 -19.58
N MET A 349 2.86 23.10 -18.39
CA MET A 349 2.86 24.20 -17.44
C MET A 349 4.10 24.29 -16.53
N ASP A 350 5.09 23.44 -16.70
CA ASP A 350 6.33 23.48 -15.90
C ASP A 350 7.41 24.35 -16.57
N PRO A 351 7.66 25.59 -16.05
CA PRO A 351 8.64 26.48 -16.64
C PRO A 351 10.09 25.96 -16.56
N LEU A 352 10.33 25.01 -15.66
CA LEU A 352 11.65 24.38 -15.51
C LEU A 352 11.80 23.10 -16.35
N ARG A 353 10.79 22.69 -17.09
CA ARG A 353 10.75 21.51 -17.95
C ARG A 353 11.34 20.27 -17.28
N ARG A 354 10.93 20.02 -16.03
CA ARG A 354 11.45 18.92 -15.20
C ARG A 354 11.00 17.57 -15.74
N LYS A 355 11.95 16.65 -15.83
CA LYS A 355 11.75 15.27 -16.25
C LYS A 355 10.67 14.57 -15.44
N ARG A 356 9.63 14.04 -16.09
CA ARG A 356 8.60 13.21 -15.48
C ARG A 356 9.16 11.82 -15.21
N GLN A 357 8.75 11.24 -14.08
CA GLN A 357 9.12 9.89 -13.69
C GLN A 357 7.98 8.93 -13.98
N PHE A 358 8.31 7.78 -14.56
CA PHE A 358 7.38 6.70 -14.82
C PHE A 358 7.76 5.41 -14.11
N PHE A 359 8.97 5.33 -13.60
CA PHE A 359 9.51 4.13 -12.97
C PHE A 359 9.80 4.35 -11.51
N THR A 360 9.40 3.36 -10.70
CA THR A 360 9.77 3.26 -9.28
C THR A 360 10.78 2.15 -9.11
N HIS A 361 11.92 2.46 -8.51
CA HIS A 361 12.98 1.51 -8.21
C HIS A 361 12.80 0.87 -6.83
N TYR A 362 12.55 -0.42 -6.80
CA TYR A 362 12.53 -1.24 -5.60
C TYR A 362 13.91 -1.86 -5.37
N LYS A 363 14.53 -1.57 -4.22
CA LYS A 363 15.86 -2.10 -3.84
C LYS A 363 15.75 -3.01 -2.62
N PHE A 364 16.35 -4.20 -2.71
CA PHE A 364 16.45 -5.10 -1.56
C PHE A 364 17.48 -4.57 -0.55
N LEU A 365 18.75 -4.47 -0.97
CA LEU A 365 19.82 -3.79 -0.26
C LEU A 365 20.49 -2.78 -1.21
N PRO A 366 20.96 -1.62 -0.71
CA PRO A 366 21.69 -0.69 -1.55
C PRO A 366 23.00 -1.32 -2.04
N GLY A 367 23.26 -1.20 -3.34
CA GLY A 367 24.53 -1.58 -3.96
C GLY A 367 25.55 -0.45 -3.89
N PHE A 368 26.72 -0.69 -4.47
CA PHE A 368 27.77 0.34 -4.66
C PHE A 368 27.48 1.25 -5.87
N GLY A 369 26.64 0.80 -6.80
CA GLY A 369 26.18 1.53 -7.98
C GLY A 369 24.67 1.64 -8.01
N PHE A 370 24.14 1.67 -9.23
CA PHE A 370 22.70 1.80 -9.45
C PHE A 370 21.92 0.58 -8.94
N TYR A 371 22.37 -0.64 -9.29
CA TYR A 371 21.68 -1.87 -8.91
C TYR A 371 21.96 -2.25 -7.46
N GLY A 372 20.95 -2.79 -6.77
CA GLY A 372 21.03 -3.25 -5.40
C GLY A 372 21.61 -4.67 -5.28
N PHE A 373 21.88 -5.09 -4.04
CA PHE A 373 22.28 -6.45 -3.73
C PHE A 373 21.08 -7.26 -3.24
N GLY A 374 20.90 -8.47 -3.79
CA GLY A 374 19.91 -9.44 -3.36
C GLY A 374 20.51 -10.54 -2.47
N LEU A 375 19.67 -11.49 -2.07
CA LEU A 375 20.07 -12.69 -1.31
C LEU A 375 21.07 -13.52 -2.11
N LEU A 376 20.97 -13.52 -3.44
CA LEU A 376 21.93 -14.20 -4.30
C LEU A 376 23.36 -13.74 -4.00
N HIS A 377 23.59 -12.44 -3.89
CA HIS A 377 24.91 -11.86 -3.59
C HIS A 377 25.38 -12.19 -2.16
N MET A 378 24.43 -12.33 -1.23
CA MET A 378 24.75 -12.47 0.20
C MET A 378 24.94 -13.93 0.62
N ILE A 379 24.09 -14.83 0.16
CA ILE A 379 24.10 -16.24 0.54
C ILE A 379 24.35 -17.20 -0.62
N GLY A 380 24.48 -16.71 -1.85
CA GLY A 380 24.70 -17.54 -3.05
C GLY A 380 25.96 -18.41 -2.91
N GLY A 381 27.04 -17.85 -2.37
CA GLY A 381 28.27 -18.60 -2.07
C GLY A 381 28.06 -19.75 -1.09
N LEU A 382 27.24 -19.53 -0.04
CA LEU A 382 26.89 -20.57 0.93
C LEU A 382 25.96 -21.63 0.31
N SER A 383 24.98 -21.21 -0.51
CA SER A 383 24.10 -22.12 -1.24
C SER A 383 24.89 -23.01 -2.21
N ARG A 384 25.87 -22.44 -2.93
CA ARG A 384 26.78 -23.20 -3.81
C ARG A 384 27.63 -24.19 -3.04
N ALA A 385 28.19 -23.77 -1.91
CA ALA A 385 28.96 -24.67 -1.03
C ALA A 385 28.11 -25.82 -0.48
N ALA A 386 26.91 -25.52 0.03
CA ALA A 386 25.97 -26.54 0.52
C ALA A 386 25.60 -27.54 -0.57
N THR A 387 25.29 -27.07 -1.78
CA THR A 387 25.00 -27.89 -2.95
C THR A 387 26.18 -28.79 -3.32
N SER A 388 27.39 -28.25 -3.34
CA SER A 388 28.60 -29.01 -3.65
C SER A 388 28.86 -30.12 -2.62
N ILE A 389 28.72 -29.81 -1.32
CA ILE A 389 28.92 -30.80 -0.23
C ILE A 389 27.82 -31.85 -0.29
N LEU A 390 26.58 -31.48 -0.50
CA LEU A 390 25.44 -32.40 -0.63
C LEU A 390 25.62 -33.36 -1.81
N ARG A 391 26.03 -32.87 -2.97
CA ARG A 391 26.37 -33.70 -4.16
C ARG A 391 27.48 -34.68 -3.86
N GLN A 392 28.56 -34.23 -3.21
CA GLN A 392 29.68 -35.11 -2.82
C GLN A 392 29.26 -36.21 -1.85
N LEU A 393 28.39 -35.90 -0.88
CA LEU A 393 27.88 -36.91 0.07
C LEU A 393 27.01 -37.96 -0.63
N ILE A 394 26.12 -37.53 -1.55
CA ILE A 394 25.27 -38.45 -2.32
C ILE A 394 26.12 -39.30 -3.26
N ASP A 395 27.04 -38.67 -3.99
CA ASP A 395 27.91 -39.33 -4.96
C ASP A 395 28.83 -40.37 -4.24
N ALA A 396 29.40 -40.00 -3.10
CA ALA A 396 30.18 -40.95 -2.28
C ALA A 396 29.31 -42.10 -1.78
N GLY A 397 28.08 -41.84 -1.36
CA GLY A 397 27.10 -42.88 -0.99
C GLY A 397 26.78 -43.83 -2.12
N THR A 398 26.55 -43.28 -3.33
CA THR A 398 26.28 -44.06 -4.54
C THR A 398 27.45 -44.97 -4.89
N LEU A 399 28.65 -44.41 -4.93
CA LEU A 399 29.86 -45.21 -5.22
C LEU A 399 30.18 -46.25 -4.13
N SER A 400 29.92 -45.95 -2.88
CA SER A 400 30.11 -46.88 -1.76
C SER A 400 29.12 -48.05 -1.79
N ASN A 401 27.84 -47.75 -2.14
CA ASN A 401 26.77 -48.76 -2.20
C ASN A 401 26.81 -49.60 -3.47
N LEU A 402 27.32 -49.03 -4.58
CA LEU A 402 27.46 -49.69 -5.89
C LEU A 402 28.93 -49.67 -6.31
N PRO A 403 29.80 -50.44 -5.62
CA PRO A 403 31.21 -50.38 -5.88
C PRO A 403 31.54 -51.03 -7.23
N GLY A 404 32.22 -50.25 -8.09
CA GLY A 404 32.88 -50.79 -9.26
C GLY A 404 34.15 -51.54 -8.87
N GLY A 405 34.71 -52.32 -9.75
CA GLY A 405 35.94 -53.06 -9.48
C GLY A 405 36.70 -53.38 -10.77
N PHE A 406 37.91 -53.94 -10.53
CA PHE A 406 38.72 -54.51 -11.62
C PHE A 406 38.57 -56.01 -11.67
N LYS A 407 38.38 -56.58 -12.86
CA LYS A 407 38.45 -57.98 -13.08
C LYS A 407 39.75 -58.34 -13.79
N ALA A 408 40.42 -59.40 -13.33
CA ALA A 408 41.67 -59.89 -13.95
C ALA A 408 41.41 -60.31 -15.38
N ARG A 409 42.40 -60.10 -16.27
CA ARG A 409 42.27 -60.46 -17.68
C ARG A 409 42.08 -61.98 -17.81
N GLY A 410 41.02 -62.43 -18.48
CA GLY A 410 40.65 -63.79 -18.68
C GLY A 410 39.52 -64.33 -17.79
N VAL A 411 39.06 -63.51 -16.82
CA VAL A 411 37.86 -63.84 -16.04
C VAL A 411 36.60 -63.54 -16.90
N ARG A 412 35.77 -64.60 -17.05
CA ARG A 412 34.49 -64.46 -17.74
C ARG A 412 33.34 -64.56 -16.74
N ILE A 413 32.46 -63.57 -16.73
CA ILE A 413 31.22 -63.57 -15.97
C ILE A 413 30.10 -63.88 -17.00
N ARG A 414 29.21 -64.78 -16.70
CA ARG A 414 28.04 -65.01 -17.56
C ARG A 414 27.10 -63.82 -17.49
N ASN A 415 26.69 -63.31 -18.65
CA ASN A 415 25.86 -62.08 -18.79
C ASN A 415 26.48 -60.83 -18.13
N ASP A 416 27.80 -60.56 -18.42
CA ASP A 416 28.54 -59.40 -17.88
C ASP A 416 27.94 -58.05 -18.30
N ASP A 417 27.13 -58.01 -19.38
CA ASP A 417 26.52 -56.81 -19.93
C ASP A 417 25.16 -56.47 -19.29
N GLU A 418 24.64 -57.34 -18.42
CA GLU A 418 23.35 -57.16 -17.76
C GLU A 418 23.54 -56.83 -16.27
N PRO A 419 22.70 -55.97 -15.68
CA PRO A 419 22.70 -55.70 -14.23
C PRO A 419 22.38 -56.98 -13.44
N VAL A 420 23.05 -57.19 -12.30
CA VAL A 420 22.76 -58.30 -11.37
C VAL A 420 21.53 -57.97 -10.53
N ASN A 421 20.50 -58.84 -10.55
CA ASN A 421 19.31 -58.66 -9.74
C ASN A 421 19.58 -59.07 -8.25
N PRO A 422 18.85 -58.49 -7.31
CA PRO A 422 18.95 -58.87 -5.90
C PRO A 422 18.62 -60.36 -5.73
N GLY A 423 19.59 -61.11 -5.14
CA GLY A 423 19.44 -62.57 -4.95
C GLY A 423 19.88 -63.45 -6.12
N GLU A 424 20.40 -62.89 -7.20
CA GLU A 424 20.94 -63.61 -8.33
C GLU A 424 22.38 -64.06 -8.09
N PHE A 425 22.69 -65.28 -8.46
CA PHE A 425 24.06 -65.83 -8.47
C PHE A 425 24.45 -66.07 -9.93
N ARG A 426 25.62 -65.57 -10.34
CA ARG A 426 26.15 -65.70 -11.69
C ARG A 426 27.39 -66.59 -11.69
N ASP A 427 27.47 -67.44 -12.69
CA ASP A 427 28.62 -68.28 -12.90
C ASP A 427 29.86 -67.47 -13.31
N LEU A 428 31.01 -67.71 -12.67
CA LEU A 428 32.27 -67.05 -12.90
C LEU A 428 33.34 -68.04 -13.28
N ASP A 429 33.92 -67.87 -14.45
CA ASP A 429 35.09 -68.61 -14.87
C ASP A 429 36.37 -67.85 -14.55
N ALA A 430 37.17 -68.30 -13.59
CA ALA A 430 38.46 -67.72 -13.24
C ALA A 430 39.61 -68.70 -13.59
N PRO A 431 40.44 -68.33 -14.56
CA PRO A 431 41.64 -69.10 -14.88
C PRO A 431 42.64 -69.03 -13.69
N GLY A 432 42.77 -70.08 -12.92
CA GLY A 432 43.65 -70.16 -11.75
C GLY A 432 42.97 -70.42 -10.41
N GLY A 433 41.62 -70.50 -10.37
CA GLY A 433 40.87 -71.03 -9.23
C GLY A 433 40.68 -70.11 -8.02
N ASP A 434 41.37 -68.99 -7.91
CA ASP A 434 41.20 -68.02 -6.79
C ASP A 434 40.40 -66.81 -7.18
N ILE A 435 39.12 -66.90 -6.94
CA ILE A 435 38.13 -65.86 -7.26
C ILE A 435 38.40 -64.59 -6.48
N ARG A 436 38.97 -64.65 -5.27
CA ARG A 436 39.23 -63.47 -4.40
C ARG A 436 40.26 -62.51 -5.00
N ASN A 437 41.23 -63.04 -5.73
CA ASN A 437 42.32 -62.28 -6.34
C ASN A 437 41.96 -61.92 -7.82
N ALA A 438 40.88 -62.46 -8.31
CA ALA A 438 40.40 -62.26 -9.69
C ALA A 438 39.49 -61.07 -9.89
N ILE A 439 38.85 -60.63 -8.81
CA ILE A 439 37.96 -59.47 -8.78
C ILE A 439 38.36 -58.60 -7.59
N ILE A 440 38.78 -57.36 -7.85
CA ILE A 440 39.19 -56.40 -6.82
C ILE A 440 38.23 -55.26 -6.83
N PRO A 441 37.34 -55.15 -5.82
CA PRO A 441 36.48 -53.96 -5.74
C PRO A 441 37.34 -52.71 -5.46
N LEU A 442 36.98 -51.60 -6.08
CA LEU A 442 37.58 -50.31 -5.82
C LEU A 442 37.27 -49.89 -4.38
N PRO A 443 38.30 -49.45 -3.62
CA PRO A 443 38.11 -49.08 -2.21
C PRO A 443 37.46 -47.69 -2.08
N TYR A 444 36.18 -47.62 -2.43
CA TYR A 444 35.41 -46.39 -2.18
C TYR A 444 35.18 -46.21 -0.68
N LYS A 445 35.37 -44.98 -0.21
CA LYS A 445 35.12 -44.61 1.17
C LYS A 445 33.67 -44.29 1.40
N GLU A 446 33.14 -44.59 2.54
CA GLU A 446 31.83 -44.16 3.00
C GLU A 446 31.74 -42.63 3.01
N PRO A 447 30.52 -42.06 2.86
CA PRO A 447 30.30 -40.61 2.98
C PRO A 447 30.92 -40.07 4.28
N SER A 448 31.68 -38.98 4.15
CA SER A 448 32.41 -38.40 5.30
C SER A 448 31.44 -37.75 6.31
N GLY A 449 31.46 -38.22 7.57
CA GLY A 449 30.73 -37.60 8.66
C GLY A 449 31.14 -36.14 8.92
N THR A 450 32.39 -35.78 8.64
CA THR A 450 32.88 -34.39 8.73
C THR A 450 32.24 -33.48 7.67
N LEU A 451 32.06 -34.00 6.44
CA LEU A 451 31.35 -33.25 5.39
C LEU A 451 29.87 -33.05 5.74
N ALA A 452 29.22 -34.04 6.36
CA ALA A 452 27.84 -33.91 6.84
C ALA A 452 27.74 -32.86 7.95
N GLN A 453 28.69 -32.80 8.89
CA GLN A 453 28.74 -31.74 9.88
C GLN A 453 28.99 -30.36 9.27
N LEU A 454 29.92 -30.27 8.29
CA LEU A 454 30.18 -29.02 7.58
C LEU A 454 28.96 -28.54 6.81
N LEU A 455 28.21 -29.45 6.18
CA LEU A 455 26.92 -29.09 5.53
C LEU A 455 25.99 -28.43 6.53
N GLY A 456 25.84 -29.02 7.74
CA GLY A 456 25.01 -28.40 8.79
C GLY A 456 25.48 -27.00 9.15
N VAL A 457 26.77 -26.78 9.36
CA VAL A 457 27.35 -25.46 9.69
C VAL A 457 27.10 -24.43 8.57
N VAL A 458 27.28 -24.83 7.31
CA VAL A 458 27.06 -23.95 6.13
C VAL A 458 25.57 -23.57 5.99
N VAL A 459 24.68 -24.57 6.12
CA VAL A 459 23.22 -24.36 6.03
C VAL A 459 22.74 -23.48 7.19
N ASP A 460 23.18 -23.74 8.42
CA ASP A 460 22.84 -22.93 9.59
C ASP A 460 23.32 -21.48 9.44
N SER A 461 24.53 -21.29 8.89
CA SER A 461 25.05 -19.94 8.63
C SER A 461 24.23 -19.20 7.58
N GLY A 462 23.85 -19.88 6.51
CA GLY A 462 22.98 -19.33 5.48
C GLY A 462 21.57 -19.00 6.00
N ARG A 463 20.96 -19.92 6.75
CA ARG A 463 19.67 -19.71 7.40
C ARG A 463 19.68 -18.57 8.41
N ARG A 464 20.73 -18.46 9.22
CA ARG A 464 20.86 -17.33 10.16
C ARG A 464 20.87 -15.99 9.45
N PHE A 465 21.49 -15.92 8.28
CA PHE A 465 21.46 -14.69 7.49
C PHE A 465 20.09 -14.42 6.87
N ALA A 466 19.43 -15.47 6.33
CA ALA A 466 18.10 -15.37 5.71
C ALA A 466 16.97 -15.24 6.74
N GLN A 467 17.11 -15.89 7.90
CA GLN A 467 16.09 -15.98 8.96
C GLN A 467 16.29 -14.98 10.10
N VAL A 468 16.97 -13.87 9.92
CA VAL A 468 17.23 -12.89 10.98
C VAL A 468 15.96 -12.46 11.74
N ALA A 469 14.76 -12.83 11.27
CA ALA A 469 13.50 -12.48 11.90
C ALA A 469 12.70 -13.61 12.57
N ASP A 470 12.80 -14.88 12.12
CA ASP A 470 11.71 -15.83 12.44
C ASP A 470 12.04 -16.93 13.47
N SER A 471 13.28 -17.35 13.58
CA SER A 471 13.62 -18.56 14.37
C SER A 471 13.62 -18.37 15.89
N LYS A 472 13.63 -17.13 16.39
CA LYS A 472 13.65 -16.88 17.85
C LYS A 472 12.28 -16.79 18.50
N VAL A 473 11.21 -16.68 17.69
CA VAL A 473 9.82 -16.62 18.21
C VAL A 473 9.33 -18.02 18.61
N ALA A 474 9.74 -19.04 17.89
CA ALA A 474 9.35 -20.43 18.17
C ALA A 474 10.04 -21.03 19.41
N ASP A 475 11.26 -20.54 19.75
CA ASP A 475 12.03 -21.01 20.91
C ASP A 475 11.76 -20.21 22.21
N ILE A 476 10.86 -19.25 22.18
CA ILE A 476 10.53 -18.46 23.37
C ILE A 476 9.65 -19.29 24.29
N ASN A 477 10.19 -19.64 25.45
CA ASN A 477 9.42 -20.25 26.52
C ASN A 477 8.12 -19.47 26.76
N SER A 478 7.00 -20.17 26.76
CA SER A 478 5.65 -19.63 27.00
C SER A 478 5.50 -18.82 28.31
N ASN A 479 6.52 -18.77 29.15
CA ASN A 479 6.58 -18.04 30.41
C ASN A 479 7.46 -16.78 30.37
N ALA A 480 7.98 -16.36 29.19
CA ALA A 480 8.75 -15.14 29.12
C ALA A 480 7.83 -13.90 29.29
N PRO A 481 8.26 -12.86 30.04
CA PRO A 481 7.50 -11.62 30.14
C PRO A 481 7.27 -11.01 28.76
N VAL A 482 6.05 -10.54 28.49
CA VAL A 482 5.64 -9.98 27.18
C VAL A 482 6.64 -8.92 26.68
N GLY A 483 7.17 -8.08 27.56
CA GLY A 483 8.17 -7.07 27.19
C GLY A 483 9.50 -7.63 26.70
N THR A 484 9.94 -8.77 27.24
CA THR A 484 11.18 -9.44 26.78
C THR A 484 10.97 -10.10 25.42
N THR A 485 9.80 -10.67 25.20
CA THR A 485 9.42 -11.28 23.92
C THR A 485 9.34 -10.22 22.83
N VAL A 486 8.70 -9.08 23.11
CA VAL A 486 8.63 -7.94 22.19
C VAL A 486 10.02 -7.39 21.84
N ALA A 487 10.88 -7.20 22.85
CA ALA A 487 12.25 -6.70 22.62
C ALA A 487 13.12 -7.68 21.81
N LEU A 488 12.95 -8.98 21.97
CA LEU A 488 13.66 -10.00 21.18
C LEU A 488 13.16 -10.07 19.73
N ILE A 489 11.86 -9.95 19.52
CA ILE A 489 11.24 -9.83 18.18
C ILE A 489 11.76 -8.57 17.50
N GLU A 490 11.74 -7.44 18.19
CA GLU A 490 12.24 -6.16 17.66
C GLU A 490 13.73 -6.21 17.31
N GLN A 491 14.54 -6.87 18.11
CA GLN A 491 15.97 -7.03 17.81
C GLN A 491 16.21 -7.97 16.62
N GLY A 492 15.43 -9.04 16.47
CA GLY A 492 15.52 -9.98 15.36
C GLY A 492 15.06 -9.40 14.02
N SER A 493 14.10 -8.51 14.05
CA SER A 493 13.45 -7.95 12.84
C SER A 493 14.18 -6.76 12.21
N LYS A 494 15.25 -6.21 12.80
CA LYS A 494 15.89 -4.96 12.35
C LYS A 494 16.36 -4.97 10.88
N VAL A 495 16.92 -6.09 10.39
CA VAL A 495 17.40 -6.16 9.00
C VAL A 495 16.22 -6.19 8.04
N ILE A 496 15.23 -7.04 8.28
CA ILE A 496 14.00 -7.14 7.46
C ILE A 496 13.23 -5.84 7.52
N SER A 497 13.12 -5.23 8.70
CA SER A 497 12.53 -3.90 8.88
C SER A 497 13.16 -2.83 7.99
N SER A 498 14.49 -2.86 7.85
CA SER A 498 15.18 -1.91 6.97
C SER A 498 14.90 -2.16 5.49
N ILE A 499 14.68 -3.42 5.09
CA ILE A 499 14.28 -3.78 3.71
C ILE A 499 12.83 -3.32 3.48
N HIS A 500 11.92 -3.64 4.39
CA HIS A 500 10.52 -3.22 4.30
C HIS A 500 10.38 -1.69 4.28
N LYS A 501 11.20 -0.96 5.03
CA LYS A 501 11.21 0.50 4.97
C LYS A 501 11.58 1.04 3.57
N ARG A 502 12.51 0.37 2.86
CA ARG A 502 12.84 0.73 1.48
C ARG A 502 11.71 0.41 0.52
N LEU A 503 11.08 -0.78 0.67
CA LEU A 503 9.90 -1.16 -0.11
C LEU A 503 8.75 -0.16 0.10
N HIS A 504 8.48 0.18 1.35
CA HIS A 504 7.47 1.18 1.71
C HIS A 504 7.76 2.55 1.07
N TYR A 505 9.03 2.98 1.05
CA TYR A 505 9.40 4.24 0.42
C TYR A 505 9.21 4.20 -1.10
N ALA A 506 9.57 3.09 -1.75
CA ALA A 506 9.35 2.89 -3.18
C ALA A 506 7.85 2.84 -3.51
N GLN A 507 7.06 2.09 -2.74
CA GLN A 507 5.61 2.01 -2.90
C GLN A 507 4.93 3.38 -2.68
N LYS A 508 5.44 4.21 -1.77
CA LYS A 508 4.98 5.58 -1.60
C LYS A 508 5.18 6.41 -2.88
N SER A 509 6.35 6.27 -3.52
CA SER A 509 6.63 6.94 -4.81
C SER A 509 5.69 6.44 -5.91
N GLU A 510 5.44 5.15 -5.97
CA GLU A 510 4.49 4.53 -6.90
C GLU A 510 3.07 5.09 -6.72
N PHE A 511 2.56 5.14 -5.50
CA PHE A 511 1.22 5.66 -5.21
C PHE A 511 1.09 7.16 -5.51
N ARG A 512 2.15 7.94 -5.34
CA ARG A 512 2.15 9.36 -5.74
C ARG A 512 2.08 9.52 -7.25
N MET A 513 2.78 8.68 -8.02
CA MET A 513 2.65 8.69 -9.48
C MET A 513 1.26 8.27 -9.94
N LEU A 514 0.63 7.28 -9.30
CA LEU A 514 -0.75 6.90 -9.57
C LEU A 514 -1.72 8.04 -9.24
N ALA A 515 -1.55 8.69 -8.08
CA ALA A 515 -2.36 9.84 -7.70
C ALA A 515 -2.23 11.00 -8.71
N GLU A 516 -1.04 11.25 -9.25
CA GLU A 516 -0.81 12.23 -10.31
C GLU A 516 -1.54 11.85 -11.61
N ILE A 517 -1.52 10.57 -12.00
CA ILE A 517 -2.26 10.09 -13.17
C ILE A 517 -3.76 10.31 -12.99
N PHE A 518 -4.30 9.99 -11.81
CA PHE A 518 -5.72 10.19 -11.51
C PHE A 518 -6.11 11.66 -11.46
N ALA A 519 -5.23 12.55 -10.99
CA ALA A 519 -5.46 13.98 -11.03
C ALA A 519 -5.58 14.53 -12.46
N ASN A 520 -4.74 14.02 -13.38
CA ASN A 520 -4.70 14.46 -14.78
C ASN A 520 -5.77 13.78 -15.66
N ASN A 521 -6.25 12.59 -15.24
CA ASN A 521 -7.26 11.82 -15.97
C ASN A 521 -8.43 11.50 -15.02
N PRO A 522 -9.27 12.50 -14.71
CA PRO A 522 -10.35 12.32 -13.77
C PRO A 522 -11.38 11.32 -14.31
N THR A 523 -11.48 10.20 -13.64
CA THR A 523 -12.55 9.23 -13.87
C THR A 523 -13.63 9.41 -12.81
N PRO A 524 -14.91 9.35 -13.17
CA PRO A 524 -15.97 9.49 -12.18
C PRO A 524 -15.88 8.35 -11.15
N TYR A 525 -16.19 8.67 -9.91
CA TYR A 525 -16.31 7.64 -8.87
C TYR A 525 -17.33 6.58 -9.29
N PRO A 526 -17.04 5.28 -9.19
CA PRO A 526 -17.96 4.22 -9.64
C PRO A 526 -19.17 4.03 -8.72
N TYR A 527 -19.25 4.78 -7.62
CA TYR A 527 -20.33 4.70 -6.61
C TYR A 527 -20.79 6.10 -6.21
N GLN A 528 -22.05 6.22 -5.78
CA GLN A 528 -22.57 7.47 -5.23
C GLN A 528 -21.96 7.73 -3.85
N ILE A 529 -21.09 8.74 -3.77
CA ILE A 529 -20.47 9.19 -2.51
C ILE A 529 -21.47 9.94 -1.63
N GLY A 530 -22.57 10.44 -2.22
CA GLY A 530 -23.66 11.11 -1.53
C GLY A 530 -24.71 11.61 -2.50
N PRO A 531 -25.93 11.94 -2.04
CA PRO A 531 -27.06 12.27 -2.91
C PRO A 531 -26.88 13.55 -3.74
N ASN A 532 -25.85 14.37 -3.48
CA ASN A 532 -25.63 15.67 -4.13
C ASN A 532 -24.18 15.92 -4.55
N ILE A 533 -23.32 14.90 -4.59
CA ILE A 533 -21.92 15.08 -4.96
C ILE A 533 -21.76 14.70 -6.43
N ALA A 534 -21.39 15.72 -7.25
CA ALA A 534 -21.15 15.52 -8.67
C ALA A 534 -19.91 14.63 -8.91
N PRO A 535 -19.94 13.77 -9.95
CA PRO A 535 -18.79 12.91 -10.29
C PRO A 535 -17.51 13.69 -10.64
N GLU A 536 -17.61 14.97 -10.95
CA GLU A 536 -16.51 15.87 -11.34
C GLU A 536 -15.62 16.34 -10.18
N ILE A 537 -16.00 16.04 -8.94
CA ILE A 537 -15.24 16.43 -7.72
C ILE A 537 -13.88 15.73 -7.64
N MET A 538 -13.67 14.67 -8.37
CA MET A 538 -12.47 13.84 -8.28
C MET A 538 -11.16 14.57 -8.62
N ALA A 539 -11.16 15.40 -9.67
CA ALA A 539 -9.97 16.20 -10.00
C ALA A 539 -9.61 17.19 -8.89
N GLN A 540 -10.61 17.72 -8.18
CA GLN A 540 -10.43 18.63 -7.06
C GLN A 540 -9.96 17.93 -5.78
N ASP A 541 -10.22 16.62 -5.65
CA ASP A 541 -9.78 15.84 -4.50
C ASP A 541 -8.27 15.57 -4.52
N PHE A 542 -7.60 15.60 -5.69
CA PHE A 542 -6.15 15.44 -5.86
C PHE A 542 -5.38 16.77 -5.93
N ASP A 543 -5.72 17.74 -5.10
CA ASP A 543 -5.17 19.11 -5.07
C ASP A 543 -3.84 19.27 -4.29
N GLY A 544 -3.28 18.17 -3.79
CA GLY A 544 -2.04 18.17 -3.04
C GLY A 544 -2.18 18.42 -1.53
N ARG A 545 -3.40 18.67 -1.01
CA ARG A 545 -3.65 18.75 0.44
C ARG A 545 -3.63 17.38 1.13
N VAL A 546 -3.79 16.31 0.37
CA VAL A 546 -3.79 14.94 0.84
C VAL A 546 -2.62 14.19 0.21
N ASP A 547 -1.67 13.72 1.04
CA ASP A 547 -0.59 12.83 0.60
C ASP A 547 -1.04 11.36 0.69
N VAL A 548 -0.58 10.57 -0.25
CA VAL A 548 -0.91 9.14 -0.36
C VAL A 548 0.28 8.33 0.12
N LEU A 549 0.03 7.43 1.05
CA LEU A 549 1.05 6.62 1.73
C LEU A 549 0.66 5.14 1.72
N PRO A 550 1.62 4.21 1.73
CA PRO A 550 1.34 2.81 2.01
C PRO A 550 0.81 2.60 3.44
N VAL A 551 -0.08 1.63 3.61
CA VAL A 551 -0.64 1.25 4.92
C VAL A 551 0.41 0.61 5.82
N SER A 552 1.33 -0.16 5.23
CA SER A 552 2.39 -0.84 5.97
C SER A 552 3.26 0.19 6.71
N ASP A 553 3.21 0.16 8.04
CA ASP A 553 4.11 0.97 8.86
C ASP A 553 5.31 0.12 9.24
N PRO A 554 6.52 0.45 8.74
CA PRO A 554 7.73 -0.32 9.04
C PRO A 554 8.13 -0.29 10.51
N SER A 555 7.50 0.55 11.33
CA SER A 555 7.73 0.62 12.78
C SER A 555 6.83 -0.33 13.59
N ILE A 556 5.77 -0.88 12.98
CA ILE A 556 4.78 -1.73 13.67
C ILE A 556 4.71 -3.09 12.97
N PHE A 557 5.47 -4.05 13.47
CA PHE A 557 5.72 -5.34 12.81
C PHE A 557 4.68 -6.42 12.98
N SER A 558 3.80 -6.34 13.95
CA SER A 558 2.81 -7.39 14.16
C SER A 558 1.45 -6.87 14.63
N MET A 559 0.39 -7.57 14.20
CA MET A 559 -0.97 -7.35 14.70
C MET A 559 -1.00 -7.43 16.24
N ALA A 560 -0.23 -8.34 16.84
CA ALA A 560 -0.13 -8.47 18.29
C ALA A 560 0.45 -7.21 18.96
N GLN A 561 1.41 -6.55 18.32
CA GLN A 561 2.02 -5.33 18.83
C GLN A 561 1.06 -4.13 18.70
N ARG A 562 0.35 -4.01 17.57
CA ARG A 562 -0.73 -3.01 17.38
C ARG A 562 -1.82 -3.19 18.43
N MET A 563 -2.28 -4.43 18.66
CA MET A 563 -3.25 -4.75 19.71
C MET A 563 -2.76 -4.37 21.10
N SER A 564 -1.50 -4.68 21.43
CA SER A 564 -0.92 -4.34 22.74
C SER A 564 -0.84 -2.83 22.96
N LEU A 565 -0.45 -2.06 21.96
CA LEU A 565 -0.42 -0.59 22.01
C LEU A 565 -1.83 -0.01 22.15
N ALA A 566 -2.78 -0.47 21.33
CA ALA A 566 -4.18 -0.03 21.40
C ALA A 566 -4.83 -0.39 22.75
N GLN A 567 -4.55 -1.59 23.29
CA GLN A 567 -5.01 -2.00 24.59
C GLN A 567 -4.42 -1.14 25.71
N THR A 568 -3.13 -0.79 25.64
CA THR A 568 -2.49 0.11 26.59
C THR A 568 -3.10 1.52 26.50
N GLN A 569 -3.35 2.02 25.29
CA GLN A 569 -4.04 3.30 25.08
C GLN A 569 -5.44 3.30 25.67
N LEU A 570 -6.21 2.22 25.43
CA LEU A 570 -7.56 2.06 25.99
C LEU A 570 -7.55 2.00 27.53
N GLN A 571 -6.58 1.31 28.14
CA GLN A 571 -6.41 1.27 29.58
C GLN A 571 -6.10 2.65 30.18
N LEU A 572 -5.21 3.42 29.53
CA LEU A 572 -4.91 4.80 29.93
C LEU A 572 -6.13 5.70 29.80
N ALA A 573 -6.90 5.56 28.74
CA ALA A 573 -8.14 6.30 28.53
C ALA A 573 -9.21 5.94 29.57
N GLN A 574 -9.34 4.67 29.94
CA GLN A 574 -10.24 4.21 31.00
C GLN A 574 -9.82 4.70 32.40
N ALA A 575 -8.51 4.85 32.63
CA ALA A 575 -8.01 5.38 33.92
C ALA A 575 -8.31 6.86 34.11
N ALA A 576 -8.44 7.64 33.03
CA ALA A 576 -8.74 9.07 33.07
C ALA A 576 -9.74 9.47 31.96
N PRO A 577 -11.01 9.03 32.03
CA PRO A 577 -11.98 9.24 30.95
C PRO A 577 -12.29 10.71 30.67
N GLN A 578 -12.04 11.61 31.62
CA GLN A 578 -12.29 13.05 31.49
C GLN A 578 -11.26 13.76 30.59
N LEU A 579 -10.07 13.15 30.40
CA LEU A 579 -8.97 13.70 29.60
C LEU A 579 -8.89 13.09 28.20
N HIS A 580 -9.64 12.01 27.93
CA HIS A 580 -9.51 11.25 26.71
C HIS A 580 -10.85 11.12 25.96
N ASN A 581 -10.77 11.14 24.63
CA ASN A 581 -11.90 10.77 23.80
C ASN A 581 -12.05 9.23 23.80
N MET A 582 -13.01 8.74 24.56
CA MET A 582 -13.26 7.29 24.71
C MET A 582 -13.70 6.65 23.40
N TYR A 583 -14.49 7.36 22.58
CA TYR A 583 -14.92 6.89 21.26
C TYR A 583 -13.72 6.57 20.38
N GLU A 584 -12.78 7.51 20.27
CA GLU A 584 -11.58 7.36 19.48
C GLU A 584 -10.66 6.24 20.02
N ALA A 585 -10.58 6.08 21.34
CA ALA A 585 -9.80 5.02 21.96
C ALA A 585 -10.37 3.61 21.63
N TYR A 586 -11.69 3.45 21.65
CA TYR A 586 -12.35 2.21 21.23
C TYR A 586 -12.21 1.99 19.71
N ARG A 587 -12.37 3.03 18.89
CA ARG A 587 -12.21 2.94 17.44
C ARG A 587 -10.82 2.44 17.06
N ARG A 588 -9.75 2.99 17.66
CA ARG A 588 -8.37 2.51 17.47
C ARG A 588 -8.16 1.07 17.92
N MET A 589 -8.87 0.61 18.94
CA MET A 589 -8.84 -0.79 19.34
C MET A 589 -9.46 -1.70 18.30
N TYR A 590 -10.61 -1.32 17.72
CA TYR A 590 -11.23 -2.05 16.62
C TYR A 590 -10.39 -2.03 15.35
N ASP A 591 -9.76 -0.89 15.01
CA ASP A 591 -8.81 -0.79 13.90
C ASP A 591 -7.60 -1.72 14.10
N ALA A 592 -7.09 -1.83 15.32
CA ALA A 592 -5.92 -2.67 15.62
C ALA A 592 -6.20 -4.17 15.44
N ILE A 593 -7.46 -4.61 15.57
CA ILE A 593 -7.91 -5.99 15.36
C ILE A 593 -8.55 -6.21 13.98
N ASP A 594 -8.43 -5.22 13.08
CA ASP A 594 -8.88 -5.26 11.69
C ASP A 594 -10.39 -5.59 11.52
N VAL A 595 -11.23 -4.96 12.34
CA VAL A 595 -12.69 -5.11 12.26
C VAL A 595 -13.23 -4.27 11.11
N LYS A 596 -13.91 -4.92 10.17
CA LYS A 596 -14.61 -4.23 9.07
C LYS A 596 -15.89 -3.57 9.59
N ASN A 597 -16.23 -2.39 9.04
CA ASN A 597 -17.44 -1.63 9.38
C ASN A 597 -17.52 -1.22 10.87
N ILE A 598 -16.46 -0.61 11.39
CA ILE A 598 -16.39 -0.15 12.78
C ILE A 598 -17.57 0.76 13.13
N ASP A 599 -17.98 1.64 12.22
CA ASP A 599 -19.08 2.60 12.44
C ASP A 599 -20.44 1.93 12.66
N SER A 600 -20.63 0.67 12.25
CA SER A 600 -21.84 -0.09 12.54
C SER A 600 -21.85 -0.67 13.97
N ILE A 601 -20.66 -0.95 14.52
CA ILE A 601 -20.47 -1.50 15.88
C ILE A 601 -20.35 -0.38 16.90
N LEU A 602 -19.63 0.67 16.53
CA LEU A 602 -19.39 1.86 17.34
C LEU A 602 -19.86 3.10 16.54
N PRO A 603 -21.17 3.39 16.54
CA PRO A 603 -21.67 4.55 15.84
C PRO A 603 -21.05 5.84 16.40
N PRO A 604 -20.64 6.79 15.54
CA PRO A 604 -20.05 8.04 15.98
C PRO A 604 -21.03 8.79 16.91
N PRO A 605 -20.53 9.43 17.97
CA PRO A 605 -21.39 10.23 18.84
C PRO A 605 -22.04 11.33 18.00
N GLN A 606 -23.36 11.33 17.97
CA GLN A 606 -24.08 12.37 17.26
C GLN A 606 -23.80 13.72 17.92
N PRO A 607 -23.49 14.76 17.17
CA PRO A 607 -23.33 16.09 17.72
C PRO A 607 -24.62 16.46 18.45
N PRO A 608 -24.53 17.06 19.65
CA PRO A 608 -25.73 17.48 20.37
C PRO A 608 -26.53 18.42 19.48
N ALA A 609 -27.81 18.11 19.27
CA ALA A 609 -28.73 18.90 18.45
C ALA A 609 -29.69 19.69 19.37
N PRO A 610 -30.12 20.88 18.96
CA PRO A 610 -31.10 21.66 19.70
C PRO A 610 -32.42 20.87 19.83
N MET A 611 -33.00 20.90 21.00
CA MET A 611 -34.24 20.16 21.34
C MET A 611 -35.30 21.16 21.83
N ASP A 612 -36.53 20.69 21.88
CA ASP A 612 -37.61 21.46 22.55
C ASP A 612 -37.49 21.41 24.08
N PRO A 613 -37.93 22.45 24.81
CA PRO A 613 -37.74 22.57 26.24
C PRO A 613 -38.46 21.48 27.07
N GLY A 614 -39.47 20.81 26.53
CA GLY A 614 -40.17 19.69 27.21
C GLY A 614 -39.32 18.43 27.19
N THR A 615 -38.67 18.14 26.03
CA THR A 615 -37.74 17.02 25.87
C THR A 615 -36.50 17.25 26.72
N GLU A 616 -35.97 18.48 26.76
CA GLU A 616 -34.81 18.85 27.58
C GLU A 616 -35.12 18.63 29.08
N ASN A 617 -36.29 19.09 29.57
CA ASN A 617 -36.70 18.81 30.93
C ASN A 617 -36.71 17.33 31.27
N SER A 618 -37.23 16.49 30.38
CA SER A 618 -37.32 15.04 30.60
C SER A 618 -35.92 14.43 30.71
N LYS A 619 -34.96 14.84 29.88
CA LYS A 619 -33.58 14.34 29.90
C LYS A 619 -32.79 14.84 31.11
N LEU A 620 -32.98 16.10 31.51
CA LEU A 620 -32.37 16.68 32.69
C LEU A 620 -32.85 15.99 34.00
N LEU A 621 -34.14 15.64 34.06
CA LEU A 621 -34.69 14.84 35.17
C LEU A 621 -34.12 13.42 35.20
N MET A 622 -33.74 12.84 34.06
CA MET A 622 -33.05 11.56 33.98
C MET A 622 -31.55 11.66 34.29
N GLY A 623 -31.03 12.82 34.58
CA GLY A 623 -29.61 13.03 34.93
C GLY A 623 -28.67 13.19 33.71
N GLN A 624 -29.20 13.48 32.53
CA GLN A 624 -28.39 13.75 31.33
C GLN A 624 -28.04 15.23 31.25
N PRO A 625 -26.75 15.64 31.29
CA PRO A 625 -26.39 17.02 31.11
C PRO A 625 -26.65 17.45 29.64
N LEU A 626 -27.25 18.63 29.48
CA LEU A 626 -27.55 19.23 28.19
C LEU A 626 -26.88 20.59 28.09
N GLN A 627 -26.65 21.07 26.85
CA GLN A 627 -26.14 22.39 26.57
C GLN A 627 -27.20 23.22 25.83
N ALA A 628 -27.25 24.52 26.11
CA ALA A 628 -28.05 25.44 25.33
C ALA A 628 -27.38 25.80 24.00
N PHE A 629 -28.16 25.96 22.94
CA PHE A 629 -27.68 26.29 21.59
C PHE A 629 -28.09 27.72 21.18
N PRO A 630 -27.22 28.48 20.48
CA PRO A 630 -27.47 29.88 20.11
C PRO A 630 -28.71 30.14 19.25
N GLN A 631 -29.26 29.06 18.62
CA GLN A 631 -30.42 29.18 17.71
C GLN A 631 -31.76 28.87 18.38
N GLN A 632 -31.78 28.62 19.67
CA GLN A 632 -33.02 28.33 20.45
C GLN A 632 -33.70 29.62 20.90
N ASP A 633 -35.02 29.59 21.05
CA ASP A 633 -35.75 30.67 21.77
C ASP A 633 -35.47 30.56 23.27
N HIS A 634 -34.40 31.25 23.69
CA HIS A 634 -33.91 31.19 25.06
C HIS A 634 -34.99 31.63 26.09
N MET A 635 -35.82 32.62 25.80
CA MET A 635 -36.85 33.06 26.69
C MET A 635 -38.01 32.05 26.83
N ALA A 636 -38.35 31.32 25.76
CA ALA A 636 -39.32 30.26 25.80
C ALA A 636 -38.79 29.07 26.65
N HIS A 637 -37.53 28.73 26.45
CA HIS A 637 -36.87 27.68 27.24
C HIS A 637 -36.80 28.03 28.74
N ILE A 638 -36.35 29.25 29.09
CA ILE A 638 -36.31 29.74 30.49
C ILE A 638 -37.67 29.60 31.16
N ARG A 639 -38.74 30.01 30.49
CA ARG A 639 -40.10 29.93 31.07
C ARG A 639 -40.55 28.50 31.34
N VAL A 640 -40.28 27.57 30.42
CA VAL A 640 -40.68 26.17 30.57
C VAL A 640 -39.81 25.48 31.61
N HIS A 641 -38.52 25.74 31.65
CA HIS A 641 -37.59 25.20 32.64
C HIS A 641 -37.88 25.79 34.05
N ALA A 642 -38.16 27.06 34.18
CA ALA A 642 -38.55 27.69 35.46
C ALA A 642 -39.85 27.13 35.99
N ALA A 643 -40.86 26.87 35.11
CA ALA A 643 -42.08 26.20 35.52
C ALA A 643 -41.82 24.77 36.05
N MET A 644 -40.85 24.08 35.49
CA MET A 644 -40.41 22.75 35.94
C MET A 644 -39.68 22.81 37.29
N LEU A 645 -38.82 23.82 37.51
CA LEU A 645 -38.11 24.07 38.77
C LEU A 645 -39.06 24.29 39.93
N GLN A 646 -40.23 24.90 39.69
CA GLN A 646 -41.26 25.17 40.73
C GLN A 646 -42.12 23.93 41.08
N GLN A 647 -41.98 22.82 40.34
CA GLN A 647 -42.75 21.62 40.66
C GLN A 647 -42.20 20.93 41.91
N PRO A 648 -43.08 20.43 42.79
CA PRO A 648 -42.68 19.75 44.04
C PRO A 648 -41.76 18.54 43.78
N SER A 649 -41.94 17.84 42.65
CA SER A 649 -41.12 16.70 42.24
C SER A 649 -39.68 17.06 41.97
N THR A 650 -39.41 18.23 41.38
CA THR A 650 -38.06 18.73 41.09
C THR A 650 -37.41 19.29 42.36
N ALA A 651 -38.18 20.00 43.22
CA ALA A 651 -37.71 20.55 44.48
C ALA A 651 -37.27 19.45 45.49
N THR A 652 -37.84 18.25 45.37
CA THR A 652 -37.45 17.10 46.23
C THR A 652 -36.25 16.31 45.73
N ASN A 653 -35.77 16.57 44.48
CA ASN A 653 -34.60 15.94 43.90
C ASN A 653 -33.45 16.98 43.72
N PRO A 654 -32.50 17.09 44.65
CA PRO A 654 -31.46 18.11 44.61
C PRO A 654 -30.56 18.04 43.35
N GLN A 655 -30.34 16.83 42.82
CA GLN A 655 -29.51 16.63 41.63
C GLN A 655 -30.21 17.13 40.37
N ALA A 656 -31.48 16.78 40.19
CA ALA A 656 -32.29 17.26 39.07
C ALA A 656 -32.48 18.79 39.13
N PHE A 657 -32.68 19.33 40.35
CA PHE A 657 -32.78 20.78 40.57
C PHE A 657 -31.48 21.50 40.15
N MET A 658 -30.28 20.98 40.57
CA MET A 658 -29.00 21.58 40.23
C MET A 658 -28.76 21.53 38.71
N MET A 659 -29.04 20.42 38.07
CA MET A 659 -28.84 20.28 36.62
C MET A 659 -29.75 21.19 35.81
N LEU A 660 -31.05 21.23 36.17
CA LEU A 660 -32.03 22.07 35.52
C LEU A 660 -31.72 23.56 35.75
N ASN A 661 -31.30 23.95 36.97
CA ASN A 661 -30.90 25.32 37.27
C ASN A 661 -29.65 25.75 36.51
N SER A 662 -28.61 24.87 36.41
CA SER A 662 -27.41 25.13 35.61
C SER A 662 -27.77 25.36 34.14
N HIS A 663 -28.68 24.53 33.59
CA HIS A 663 -29.09 24.66 32.18
C HIS A 663 -29.92 25.93 31.94
N VAL A 664 -30.75 26.33 32.88
CA VAL A 664 -31.47 27.61 32.85
C VAL A 664 -30.49 28.77 32.84
N GLN A 665 -29.40 28.72 33.64
CA GLN A 665 -28.36 29.75 33.62
C GLN A 665 -27.64 29.84 32.30
N GLU A 666 -27.42 28.75 31.61
CA GLU A 666 -26.88 28.75 30.23
C GLU A 666 -27.81 29.49 29.28
N HIS A 667 -29.13 29.21 29.33
CA HIS A 667 -30.09 29.94 28.52
C HIS A 667 -30.18 31.43 28.90
N VAL A 668 -30.03 31.79 30.15
CA VAL A 668 -29.98 33.20 30.61
C VAL A 668 -28.74 33.89 30.02
N ALA A 669 -27.60 33.22 30.03
CA ALA A 669 -26.36 33.76 29.51
C ALA A 669 -26.43 33.93 27.96
N MET A 670 -27.05 32.99 27.26
CA MET A 670 -27.24 33.07 25.82
C MET A 670 -28.25 34.20 25.48
N HIS A 671 -29.36 34.27 26.18
CA HIS A 671 -30.33 35.33 25.97
C HIS A 671 -29.76 36.75 26.24
N ALA A 672 -28.98 36.91 27.31
CA ALA A 672 -28.27 38.17 27.58
C ALA A 672 -27.31 38.55 26.46
N ARG A 673 -26.59 37.56 25.91
CA ARG A 673 -25.69 37.77 24.77
C ARG A 673 -26.45 38.22 23.52
N ASP A 674 -27.59 37.58 23.22
CA ASP A 674 -28.43 37.94 22.07
C ASP A 674 -28.99 39.38 22.21
N LEU A 675 -29.48 39.77 23.41
CA LEU A 675 -29.94 41.11 23.69
C LEU A 675 -28.83 42.16 23.50
N VAL A 676 -27.66 41.91 24.00
CA VAL A 676 -26.49 42.79 23.84
C VAL A 676 -26.09 42.88 22.39
N GLN A 677 -26.04 41.77 21.67
CA GLN A 677 -25.72 41.75 20.25
C GLN A 677 -26.75 42.52 19.41
N ASP A 678 -28.04 42.38 19.72
CA ASP A 678 -29.13 43.15 19.09
C ASP A 678 -29.03 44.64 19.40
N MET A 679 -28.71 45.03 20.63
CA MET A 679 -28.45 46.43 21.00
C MET A 679 -27.29 47.01 20.22
N PHE A 680 -26.14 46.32 20.20
CA PHE A 680 -24.98 46.79 19.46
C PHE A 680 -25.23 46.84 17.95
N SER A 681 -25.94 45.87 17.39
CA SER A 681 -26.31 45.91 15.96
C SER A 681 -27.19 47.10 15.60
N LYS A 682 -28.15 47.47 16.48
CA LYS A 682 -28.99 48.65 16.29
C LYS A 682 -28.20 49.96 16.41
N VAL A 683 -27.25 50.05 17.39
CA VAL A 683 -26.38 51.22 17.49
C VAL A 683 -25.48 51.38 16.26
N MET A 684 -24.97 50.26 15.74
CA MET A 684 -24.12 50.24 14.53
C MET A 684 -24.92 50.66 13.29
N GLN A 685 -26.15 50.17 13.14
CA GLN A 685 -27.06 50.59 12.04
C GLN A 685 -27.37 52.07 12.15
N GLN A 686 -27.63 52.58 13.37
CA GLN A 686 -27.91 54.00 13.57
C GLN A 686 -26.67 54.87 13.26
N ALA A 687 -25.48 54.49 13.72
CA ALA A 687 -24.23 55.17 13.40
C ALA A 687 -23.92 55.21 11.90
N GLN A 688 -24.26 54.12 11.17
CA GLN A 688 -24.10 54.03 9.71
C GLN A 688 -25.12 54.90 8.96
N MET A 689 -26.33 55.10 9.54
CA MET A 689 -27.34 56.00 8.98
C MET A 689 -27.03 57.49 9.22
N GLU A 690 -26.41 57.83 10.37
CA GLU A 690 -26.03 59.17 10.73
C GLU A 690 -24.80 59.69 9.98
N ASN A 691 -23.84 58.78 9.66
CA ASN A 691 -22.59 59.13 8.95
C ASN A 691 -22.33 58.16 7.79
N PRO A 692 -23.00 58.30 6.63
CA PRO A 692 -22.75 57.44 5.47
C PRO A 692 -21.37 57.76 4.87
N GLY A 693 -20.36 56.87 5.09
CA GLY A 693 -19.03 56.96 4.49
C GLY A 693 -17.85 56.96 5.49
N GLU A 694 -18.12 56.99 6.79
CA GLU A 694 -17.06 56.72 7.80
C GLU A 694 -16.94 55.23 8.09
N PRO A 695 -15.69 54.75 8.36
CA PRO A 695 -15.48 53.33 8.72
C PRO A 695 -16.23 53.01 10.03
N VAL A 696 -16.97 51.92 10.01
CA VAL A 696 -17.78 51.42 11.13
C VAL A 696 -16.87 51.26 12.37
N PRO A 697 -17.20 51.88 13.54
CA PRO A 697 -16.39 51.74 14.72
C PRO A 697 -16.25 50.28 15.16
N GLN A 698 -15.02 49.85 15.35
CA GLN A 698 -14.76 48.49 15.86
C GLN A 698 -15.21 48.38 17.32
N ILE A 699 -16.00 47.37 17.60
CA ILE A 699 -16.46 47.06 18.95
C ILE A 699 -15.24 46.57 19.78
N ASN A 700 -14.97 47.23 20.91
CA ASN A 700 -13.99 46.72 21.85
C ASN A 700 -14.49 45.42 22.47
N PRO A 701 -13.78 44.27 22.33
CA PRO A 701 -14.20 43.01 22.88
C PRO A 701 -14.44 43.05 24.42
N ASP A 702 -13.63 43.78 25.15
CA ASP A 702 -13.74 43.92 26.62
C ASP A 702 -15.02 44.67 27.02
N ALA A 703 -15.43 45.67 26.23
CA ALA A 703 -16.66 46.42 26.47
C ALA A 703 -17.91 45.57 26.16
N LEU A 704 -17.83 44.69 25.14
CA LEU A 704 -18.86 43.73 24.81
C LEU A 704 -19.05 42.72 25.93
N GLU A 705 -17.94 42.14 26.45
CA GLU A 705 -17.96 41.18 27.56
C GLU A 705 -18.52 41.80 28.86
N ALA A 706 -18.12 43.02 29.19
CA ALA A 706 -18.67 43.76 30.33
C ALA A 706 -20.17 44.02 30.20
N ALA A 707 -20.65 44.39 28.99
CA ALA A 707 -22.08 44.59 28.74
C ALA A 707 -22.87 43.25 28.84
N VAL A 708 -22.32 42.15 28.32
CA VAL A 708 -22.92 40.83 28.46
C VAL A 708 -22.97 40.41 29.95
N ALA A 709 -21.90 40.58 30.70
CA ALA A 709 -21.87 40.27 32.14
C ALA A 709 -22.92 41.08 32.96
N GLN A 710 -23.04 42.38 32.66
CA GLN A 710 -24.07 43.21 33.30
C GLN A 710 -25.48 42.76 32.90
N GLN A 711 -25.74 42.46 31.63
CA GLN A 711 -27.04 42.00 31.18
C GLN A 711 -27.39 40.62 31.77
N ILE A 712 -26.42 39.71 31.96
CA ILE A 712 -26.63 38.43 32.69
C ILE A 712 -27.05 38.71 34.11
N ALA A 713 -26.38 39.63 34.80
CA ALA A 713 -26.74 39.98 36.18
C ALA A 713 -28.18 40.54 36.29
N ASP A 714 -28.53 41.49 35.43
CA ASP A 714 -29.87 42.13 35.39
C ASP A 714 -30.97 41.10 35.05
N THR A 715 -30.71 40.20 34.09
CA THR A 715 -31.63 39.14 33.69
C THR A 715 -31.80 38.10 34.81
N THR A 716 -30.71 37.76 35.48
CA THR A 716 -30.72 36.81 36.60
C THR A 716 -31.49 37.42 37.80
N GLU A 717 -31.33 38.70 38.10
CA GLU A 717 -32.11 39.39 39.14
C GLU A 717 -33.60 39.43 38.86
N GLN A 718 -33.98 39.72 37.60
CA GLN A 718 -35.39 39.68 37.16
C GLN A 718 -36.02 38.29 37.26
N LEU A 719 -35.24 37.23 37.00
CA LEU A 719 -35.73 35.85 37.01
C LEU A 719 -35.57 35.16 38.41
N ALA A 720 -34.86 35.80 39.35
CA ALA A 720 -34.61 35.25 40.68
C ALA A 720 -35.88 34.73 41.40
N PRO A 721 -37.07 35.40 41.34
CA PRO A 721 -38.28 34.88 41.94
C PRO A 721 -38.80 33.58 41.31
N LEU A 722 -38.51 33.33 40.04
CA LEU A 722 -38.92 32.15 39.27
C LEU A 722 -37.95 30.99 39.46
N LEU A 723 -36.70 31.26 39.87
CA LEU A 723 -35.64 30.30 40.05
C LEU A 723 -35.50 29.82 41.52
N THR A 724 -36.15 30.47 42.49
CA THR A 724 -36.14 30.06 43.88
C THR A 724 -37.08 28.89 44.12
N PRO A 725 -36.61 27.79 44.71
CA PRO A 725 -37.51 26.67 44.99
C PRO A 725 -38.61 27.08 45.95
N PRO A 726 -39.84 26.55 45.77
CA PRO A 726 -40.93 26.81 46.70
C PRO A 726 -40.57 26.34 48.12
N GLN A 727 -40.67 27.23 49.11
CA GLN A 727 -40.44 26.84 50.51
C GLN A 727 -41.52 25.82 50.90
N THR A 728 -41.12 24.64 51.17
CA THR A 728 -42.02 23.60 51.70
C THR A 728 -42.08 23.68 53.24
N PRO A 729 -43.19 24.10 53.78
CA PRO A 729 -43.32 24.05 55.20
C PRO A 729 -44.07 22.77 55.60
N ASP A 730 -43.33 21.72 55.93
CA ASP A 730 -43.93 20.70 56.91
C ASP A 730 -42.83 19.76 57.45
N PRO A 731 -42.68 19.64 58.81
CA PRO A 731 -41.71 18.73 59.41
C PRO A 731 -42.02 17.25 59.14
N LEU A 732 -43.29 16.88 58.86
CA LEU A 732 -43.68 15.51 58.53
C LEU A 732 -43.15 15.01 57.15
N VAL A 733 -42.87 15.94 56.21
CA VAL A 733 -42.36 15.61 54.95
C VAL A 733 -40.85 15.29 55.04
N SER A 734 -40.11 15.94 55.93
CA SER A 734 -38.69 15.69 56.17
C SER A 734 -38.44 14.30 56.79
N ILE A 735 -39.34 13.84 57.67
CA ILE A 735 -39.25 12.49 58.26
C ILE A 735 -39.55 11.43 57.21
N ARG A 736 -40.50 11.68 56.30
CA ARG A 736 -40.81 10.74 55.16
C ARG A 736 -39.77 10.72 54.09
N GLN A 737 -39.10 11.86 53.90
CA GLN A 737 -37.92 11.92 53.02
C GLN A 737 -36.72 11.15 53.57
N GLN A 738 -36.51 11.19 54.87
CA GLN A 738 -35.45 10.44 55.55
C GLN A 738 -35.72 8.92 55.52
N GLU A 739 -36.98 8.51 55.64
CA GLU A 739 -37.39 7.10 55.43
C GLU A 739 -37.17 6.67 53.97
N LEU A 740 -37.58 7.47 52.98
CA LEU A 740 -37.35 7.20 51.55
C LEU A 740 -35.86 7.21 51.15
N GLN A 741 -35.03 8.07 51.77
CA GLN A 741 -33.59 8.02 51.60
C GLN A 741 -32.95 6.76 52.17
N ASN A 742 -33.44 6.31 53.34
CA ASN A 742 -32.98 5.05 53.92
C ASN A 742 -33.40 3.85 53.06
N ASP A 743 -34.62 3.83 52.55
CA ASP A 743 -35.12 2.80 51.64
C ASP A 743 -34.35 2.80 50.31
N THR A 744 -34.02 3.98 49.78
CA THR A 744 -33.23 4.12 48.56
C THR A 744 -31.78 3.66 48.77
N GLN A 745 -31.19 3.95 49.93
CA GLN A 745 -29.88 3.46 50.34
C GLN A 745 -29.88 1.93 50.53
N GLU A 746 -30.99 1.38 51.05
CA GLU A 746 -31.12 -0.07 51.22
C GLU A 746 -31.31 -0.77 49.89
N ILE A 747 -32.04 -0.19 48.94
CA ILE A 747 -32.19 -0.67 47.56
C ILE A 747 -30.82 -0.59 46.80
N GLN A 748 -30.11 0.53 46.96
CA GLN A 748 -28.74 0.67 46.38
C GLN A 748 -27.76 -0.33 46.98
N ARG A 749 -27.82 -0.59 48.29
CA ARG A 749 -27.02 -1.62 48.95
C ARG A 749 -27.34 -3.03 48.45
N LYS A 750 -28.64 -3.32 48.24
CA LYS A 750 -29.07 -4.60 47.68
C LYS A 750 -28.62 -4.74 46.22
N ALA A 751 -28.79 -3.69 45.38
CA ALA A 751 -28.34 -3.69 44.00
C ALA A 751 -26.78 -3.80 43.88
N MET A 752 -26.06 -3.20 44.83
CA MET A 752 -24.60 -3.32 44.91
C MET A 752 -24.17 -4.73 45.35
N ASN A 753 -24.86 -5.35 46.28
CA ASN A 753 -24.62 -6.73 46.66
C ASN A 753 -24.98 -7.71 45.54
N ASP A 754 -26.13 -7.52 44.89
CA ASP A 754 -26.53 -8.33 43.73
C ASP A 754 -25.53 -8.21 42.56
N SER A 755 -24.95 -6.99 42.33
CA SER A 755 -23.91 -6.79 41.32
C SER A 755 -22.57 -7.46 41.70
N MET A 756 -22.28 -7.49 43.02
CA MET A 756 -21.09 -8.15 43.56
C MET A 756 -21.23 -9.68 43.49
N ASP A 757 -22.41 -10.20 43.81
CA ASP A 757 -22.73 -11.62 43.67
C ASP A 757 -22.71 -12.07 42.21
N PHE A 758 -23.23 -11.23 41.29
CA PHE A 758 -23.14 -11.48 39.86
C PHE A 758 -21.66 -11.52 39.35
N GLN A 759 -20.81 -10.61 39.87
CA GLN A 759 -19.36 -10.63 39.52
C GLN A 759 -18.66 -11.87 40.08
N ILE A 760 -19.04 -12.29 41.32
CA ILE A 760 -18.51 -13.51 41.94
C ILE A 760 -18.94 -14.74 41.14
N ASP A 761 -20.19 -14.79 40.69
CA ASP A 761 -20.69 -15.89 39.86
C ASP A 761 -20.11 -15.92 38.47
N GLN A 762 -19.86 -14.76 37.85
CA GLN A 762 -19.06 -14.68 36.61
C GLN A 762 -17.62 -15.18 36.82
N ALA A 763 -17.00 -14.80 37.93
CA ALA A 763 -15.65 -15.25 38.25
C ALA A 763 -15.60 -16.79 38.46
N LYS A 764 -16.61 -17.36 39.15
CA LYS A 764 -16.76 -18.80 39.31
C LYS A 764 -17.00 -19.52 37.97
N LEU A 765 -17.83 -18.91 37.10
CA LEU A 765 -18.08 -19.45 35.75
C LEU A 765 -16.79 -19.46 34.89
N MET A 766 -16.03 -18.35 34.90
CA MET A 766 -14.75 -18.26 34.24
C MET A 766 -13.71 -19.25 34.79
N GLN A 767 -13.72 -19.42 36.14
CA GLN A 767 -12.83 -20.39 36.78
C GLN A 767 -13.24 -21.83 36.41
N SER A 768 -14.53 -22.15 36.38
CA SER A 768 -15.00 -23.46 35.93
C SER A 768 -14.72 -23.75 34.47
N TYR A 769 -14.81 -22.71 33.61
CA TYR A 769 -14.46 -22.82 32.19
C TYR A 769 -12.94 -23.07 32.00
N ARG A 770 -12.10 -22.37 32.78
CA ARG A 770 -10.66 -22.56 32.79
C ARG A 770 -10.25 -23.96 33.25
N MET A 771 -10.87 -24.42 34.32
CA MET A 771 -10.68 -25.78 34.83
C MET A 771 -11.16 -26.86 33.85
N SER A 772 -12.22 -26.59 33.07
CA SER A 772 -12.67 -27.52 32.05
C SER A 772 -11.71 -27.59 30.86
N GLN A 773 -11.11 -26.45 30.46
CA GLN A 773 -10.07 -26.41 29.43
C GLN A 773 -8.78 -27.11 29.89
N GLU A 774 -8.35 -26.90 31.13
CA GLU A 774 -7.20 -27.59 31.69
C GLU A 774 -7.44 -29.11 31.77
N ARG A 775 -8.66 -29.55 32.15
CA ARG A 775 -9.02 -30.97 32.09
C ARG A 775 -9.02 -31.55 30.68
N GLN A 776 -9.48 -30.78 29.68
CA GLN A 776 -9.43 -31.22 28.30
C GLN A 776 -7.99 -31.26 27.76
N ALA A 777 -7.13 -30.31 28.16
CA ALA A 777 -5.70 -30.32 27.82
C ALA A 777 -5.02 -31.54 28.44
N LEU A 778 -5.25 -31.79 29.74
CA LEU A 778 -4.68 -32.96 30.43
C LEU A 778 -5.20 -34.29 29.85
N GLN A 779 -6.47 -34.34 29.39
CA GLN A 779 -7.01 -35.53 28.71
C GLN A 779 -6.36 -35.75 27.34
N ARG A 780 -5.97 -34.69 26.61
CA ARG A 780 -5.23 -34.79 25.34
C ARG A 780 -3.81 -35.26 25.61
N GLU A 781 -3.14 -34.74 26.60
CA GLU A 781 -1.79 -35.13 26.99
C GLU A 781 -1.75 -36.61 27.45
N VAL A 782 -2.72 -37.05 28.26
CA VAL A 782 -2.87 -38.46 28.65
C VAL A 782 -3.22 -39.37 27.47
N ALA A 783 -3.91 -38.85 26.45
CA ALA A 783 -4.22 -39.61 25.25
C ALA A 783 -2.98 -39.73 24.32
N GLU A 784 -2.14 -38.68 24.27
CA GLU A 784 -0.88 -38.69 23.55
C GLU A 784 0.13 -39.65 24.22
N ASP A 785 0.25 -39.63 25.55
CA ASP A 785 1.08 -40.56 26.29
C ASP A 785 0.60 -41.99 26.14
N ARG A 786 -0.69 -42.27 26.10
CA ARG A 786 -1.24 -43.58 25.81
C ARG A 786 -0.88 -44.08 24.40
N ASN A 787 -0.88 -43.15 23.41
CA ASN A 787 -0.50 -43.47 22.05
C ASN A 787 1.02 -43.74 21.97
N LEU A 788 1.84 -42.98 22.66
CA LEU A 788 3.28 -43.21 22.78
C LEU A 788 3.61 -44.57 23.41
N VAL A 789 2.93 -44.92 24.52
CA VAL A 789 3.07 -46.21 25.18
C VAL A 789 2.61 -47.36 24.30
N ASN A 790 1.56 -47.16 23.49
CA ASN A 790 1.11 -48.15 22.52
C ASN A 790 2.10 -48.35 21.37
N VAL A 791 2.73 -47.29 20.90
CA VAL A 791 3.79 -47.34 19.85
C VAL A 791 5.01 -48.12 20.39
N TYR A 792 5.46 -47.79 21.62
CA TYR A 792 6.55 -48.56 22.27
C TYR A 792 6.20 -50.03 22.49
N ARG A 793 4.93 -50.36 22.79
CA ARG A 793 4.46 -51.72 23.00
C ARG A 793 4.36 -52.52 21.67
N ILE A 794 4.10 -51.84 20.58
CA ILE A 794 4.08 -52.45 19.23
C ILE A 794 5.50 -52.72 18.75
N ASP A 795 6.44 -51.75 18.98
CA ASP A 795 7.88 -51.96 18.66
C ASP A 795 8.52 -53.05 19.46
N THR A 796 8.26 -53.11 20.77
CA THR A 796 8.76 -54.21 21.62
C THR A 796 8.19 -55.57 21.26
N GLN A 797 6.94 -55.66 20.78
CA GLN A 797 6.36 -56.91 20.23
C GLN A 797 6.91 -57.26 18.86
N ALA A 798 7.30 -56.30 18.05
CA ALA A 798 7.94 -56.53 16.76
C ALA A 798 9.36 -57.05 16.91
N ASP A 799 10.12 -56.55 17.88
CA ASP A 799 11.49 -57.02 18.19
C ASP A 799 11.49 -58.40 18.84
N LEU A 800 10.52 -58.71 19.71
CA LEU A 800 10.37 -60.07 20.28
C LEU A 800 9.93 -61.13 19.24
N LYS A 801 9.32 -60.73 18.11
CA LYS A 801 9.04 -61.64 16.97
C LYS A 801 10.17 -61.76 15.99
N ARG A 802 11.21 -60.94 16.07
CA ARG A 802 12.45 -61.06 15.26
C ARG A 802 13.53 -61.93 15.93
N GLU A 803 13.40 -62.19 17.24
CA GLU A 803 14.32 -63.09 18.00
C GLU A 803 13.78 -64.53 18.16
N GLN A 804 12.58 -64.83 17.68
CA GLN A 804 12.03 -66.17 17.49
C GLN A 804 11.99 -66.55 15.99
#